data_c1ab50a84e39d7ceabf5447b01f1a3e3
#
_entry.id   c1ab50a84e39d7ceabf5447b01f1a3e3
#
_cell.length_a   1.000
_cell.length_b   1.000
_cell.length_c   1.000
_cell.angle_alpha   90.00
_cell.angle_beta   90.00
_cell.angle_gamma   90.00
#
_symmetry.space_group_name_H-M   'P 1'
#
loop_
_entity.id
_entity.type
_entity.pdbx_description
1 polymer ?
#
loop_
_entity_poly.entity_id
_entity_poly.type
_entity_poly.pdbx_seq_one_letter_code
_entity_poly.pdbx_strand_id
1 'polypeptide(L)'
;MDWSYETEQSLVESHGLKIDEFDSIVKGLGREPNLTELGIFSAMWNEHCSYKSSKYWLKKLPTSGDRVVQGPGENAGVIDIDDGDVAVFKMESHNHPSYIEPYQGAATGVGGILRDVFTMGARPVANLNALRFGDSTHPKTKHLLTGVVEGIGGYGNCIGIPTVGGEVNFHSSYNGNILVNAMTVGIAKKDKIFYSAAAGIGNPVVYVGSKTGRDGIHGATMASAEFDDDSEDKKPTVQVGDPFTEKLLLEACLELMKEKAIIAIQDMGAAGLTSSSIEMASKGNVGLEIDLTKVPMRASNMTAYELMLSESQERMLMVLEPGKEDMARNIFKKWDLEFEVIGRVTDTKNLVLNMHGKEEACIPINILVEDAPEYQREYTVRDPAAEYHLDEVSLNNKTIIDDLVKMIGHPNLCSRRWIWEQYDHMVMADTLVRPGSDAAVVRVHGTNKAIAISTDCSPTYCKHNSFEGGKHAVVETWRNLIASGAEPIAITDCMNFGNPEKPEIMGEFVECIRGMTEACSVLSYPVVSGNVSLYNETNGEGIYPTPAIGGVGLIKDINKIKTLAFKELNSKIYTIGKNEGHIGNTQFLSIILNKEIGSTPTIDLSEELKNGRFILELVNQDLILSSHDIGEGGLLVAVAEMAMSGEIGASININDHTHFFSEDQSRYLIEVSPNNEGKIKQMALDANIAIELIGETTKDDLIIEDIGQISVQNLKLKSESWFPNFTK
;
A
#
# COMPACT_ATOMS: atom_id res chain seq x y z
N MET A 1 23.39 18.23 -33.65
CA MET A 1 22.58 17.83 -34.80
C MET A 1 21.49 18.88 -34.97
N ASP A 2 21.35 19.46 -36.14
CA ASP A 2 20.23 20.36 -36.42
C ASP A 2 18.97 19.50 -36.59
N TRP A 3 18.06 19.59 -35.67
CA TRP A 3 16.80 18.86 -35.66
C TRP A 3 15.81 19.56 -36.56
N SER A 4 15.07 18.81 -37.41
CA SER A 4 13.96 19.37 -38.17
C SER A 4 12.64 19.07 -37.46
N TYR A 5 11.72 20.01 -37.38
CA TYR A 5 10.45 19.96 -36.65
C TYR A 5 9.61 18.68 -36.86
N GLU A 6 9.72 18.03 -38.01
CA GLU A 6 8.99 16.77 -38.30
C GLU A 6 9.64 15.53 -37.71
N THR A 7 10.96 15.52 -37.51
CA THR A 7 11.68 14.43 -36.83
C THR A 7 11.51 14.52 -35.32
N GLU A 8 11.25 15.72 -34.82
CA GLU A 8 11.09 16.04 -33.40
C GLU A 8 9.77 15.54 -32.81
N GLN A 9 8.65 15.61 -33.57
CA GLN A 9 7.34 15.22 -33.06
C GLN A 9 7.29 13.73 -32.71
N SER A 10 7.75 12.85 -33.57
CA SER A 10 7.78 11.40 -33.30
C SER A 10 8.72 11.04 -32.13
N LEU A 11 9.82 11.80 -31.96
CA LEU A 11 10.72 11.62 -30.85
C LEU A 11 10.10 12.10 -29.53
N VAL A 12 9.43 13.25 -29.52
CA VAL A 12 8.70 13.78 -28.36
C VAL A 12 7.62 12.78 -27.92
N GLU A 13 6.79 12.31 -28.86
CA GLU A 13 5.75 11.32 -28.61
C GLU A 13 6.32 9.98 -28.11
N SER A 14 7.46 9.52 -28.64
CA SER A 14 8.13 8.31 -28.16
C SER A 14 8.69 8.44 -26.74
N HIS A 15 8.86 9.67 -26.24
CA HIS A 15 9.23 9.98 -24.87
C HIS A 15 7.99 10.19 -23.95
N GLY A 16 6.76 9.95 -24.46
CA GLY A 16 5.53 10.08 -23.68
C GLY A 16 5.13 11.53 -23.35
N LEU A 17 5.71 12.51 -24.05
CA LEU A 17 5.38 13.93 -23.92
C LEU A 17 4.37 14.36 -24.98
N LYS A 18 3.45 15.26 -24.60
CA LYS A 18 2.54 15.92 -25.53
C LYS A 18 3.23 17.13 -26.18
N ILE A 19 2.75 17.55 -27.34
CA ILE A 19 3.36 18.67 -28.07
C ILE A 19 3.29 20.00 -27.28
N ASP A 20 2.18 20.25 -26.60
CA ASP A 20 2.01 21.42 -25.74
C ASP A 20 2.93 21.40 -24.50
N GLU A 21 3.21 20.20 -23.98
CA GLU A 21 4.23 20.00 -22.95
C GLU A 21 5.64 20.32 -23.49
N PHE A 22 5.97 19.85 -24.70
CA PHE A 22 7.23 20.14 -25.37
C PHE A 22 7.40 21.64 -25.65
N ASP A 23 6.38 22.32 -26.14
CA ASP A 23 6.39 23.77 -26.35
C ASP A 23 6.67 24.54 -25.04
N SER A 24 6.10 24.03 -23.94
CA SER A 24 6.34 24.59 -22.62
C SER A 24 7.79 24.38 -22.15
N ILE A 25 8.39 23.23 -22.46
CA ILE A 25 9.82 22.93 -22.19
C ILE A 25 10.72 23.88 -22.97
N VAL A 26 10.48 24.01 -24.27
CA VAL A 26 11.26 24.92 -25.15
C VAL A 26 11.18 26.37 -24.66
N LYS A 27 9.99 26.80 -24.27
CA LYS A 27 9.77 28.14 -23.72
C LYS A 27 10.52 28.35 -22.40
N GLY A 28 10.47 27.36 -21.50
CA GLY A 28 11.15 27.41 -20.20
C GLY A 28 12.67 27.41 -20.34
N LEU A 29 13.22 26.58 -21.21
CA LEU A 29 14.66 26.53 -21.50
C LEU A 29 15.16 27.74 -22.33
N GLY A 30 14.27 28.40 -23.11
CA GLY A 30 14.64 29.40 -24.09
C GLY A 30 15.37 28.83 -25.33
N ARG A 31 15.38 27.50 -25.48
CA ARG A 31 15.98 26.73 -26.56
C ARG A 31 15.37 25.34 -26.61
N GLU A 32 15.62 24.61 -27.70
CA GLU A 32 15.26 23.19 -27.74
C GLU A 32 16.14 22.35 -26.79
N PRO A 33 15.55 21.34 -26.11
CA PRO A 33 16.29 20.38 -25.31
C PRO A 33 17.14 19.47 -26.19
N ASN A 34 18.32 19.06 -25.72
CA ASN A 34 19.03 17.95 -26.34
C ASN A 34 18.42 16.61 -25.89
N LEU A 35 18.91 15.48 -26.43
CA LEU A 35 18.36 14.15 -26.13
C LEU A 35 18.39 13.79 -24.65
N THR A 36 19.50 14.12 -23.94
CA THR A 36 19.61 13.85 -22.50
C THR A 36 18.61 14.68 -21.72
N GLU A 37 18.46 15.96 -22.05
CA GLU A 37 17.50 16.85 -21.43
C GLU A 37 16.06 16.42 -21.72
N LEU A 38 15.75 16.01 -22.95
CA LEU A 38 14.43 15.50 -23.33
C LEU A 38 14.07 14.25 -22.52
N GLY A 39 15.02 13.33 -22.34
CA GLY A 39 14.82 12.16 -21.48
C GLY A 39 14.56 12.52 -20.02
N ILE A 40 15.26 13.52 -19.47
CA ILE A 40 15.05 14.04 -18.11
C ILE A 40 13.63 14.62 -17.97
N PHE A 41 13.17 15.44 -18.93
CA PHE A 41 11.82 15.97 -18.94
C PHE A 41 10.76 14.85 -19.08
N SER A 42 10.99 13.87 -19.96
CA SER A 42 10.13 12.69 -20.11
C SER A 42 9.94 11.98 -18.78
N ALA A 43 11.03 11.78 -18.03
CA ALA A 43 10.98 11.13 -16.71
C ALA A 43 10.26 11.98 -15.67
N MET A 44 10.54 13.29 -15.60
CA MET A 44 9.98 14.15 -14.55
C MET A 44 8.54 14.60 -14.82
N TRP A 45 8.12 14.67 -16.09
CA TRP A 45 6.79 15.16 -16.49
C TRP A 45 5.82 14.03 -16.86
N ASN A 46 6.22 12.74 -16.73
CA ASN A 46 5.25 11.65 -16.85
C ASN A 46 4.25 11.69 -15.68
N GLU A 47 3.15 10.94 -15.78
CA GLU A 47 2.10 10.91 -14.76
C GLU A 47 2.62 10.37 -13.42
N HIS A 48 3.49 9.36 -13.46
CA HIS A 48 3.99 8.68 -12.27
C HIS A 48 4.86 9.61 -11.38
N CYS A 49 5.74 10.44 -11.98
CA CYS A 49 6.62 11.34 -11.22
C CYS A 49 5.97 12.70 -10.91
N SER A 50 5.17 13.25 -11.84
CA SER A 50 4.60 14.60 -11.70
C SER A 50 3.24 14.64 -11.02
N TYR A 51 2.50 13.50 -11.01
CA TYR A 51 1.10 13.45 -10.57
C TYR A 51 0.23 14.47 -11.30
N LYS A 52 0.50 14.74 -12.58
CA LYS A 52 -0.08 15.86 -13.33
C LYS A 52 -1.62 15.83 -13.42
N SER A 53 -2.24 14.65 -13.37
CA SER A 53 -3.71 14.51 -13.40
C SER A 53 -4.34 14.39 -12.01
N SER A 54 -3.57 14.04 -10.98
CA SER A 54 -4.10 13.72 -9.64
C SER A 54 -3.75 14.75 -8.56
N LYS A 55 -2.63 15.47 -8.69
CA LYS A 55 -2.08 16.39 -7.70
C LYS A 55 -3.09 17.41 -7.16
N TYR A 56 -3.95 17.96 -8.02
CA TYR A 56 -5.00 18.91 -7.60
C TYR A 56 -5.97 18.31 -6.57
N TRP A 57 -6.32 17.04 -6.75
CA TRP A 57 -7.26 16.33 -5.88
C TRP A 57 -6.61 15.80 -4.63
N LEU A 58 -5.38 15.28 -4.73
CA LEU A 58 -4.61 14.80 -3.57
C LEU A 58 -4.41 15.86 -2.49
N LYS A 59 -4.24 17.13 -2.90
CA LYS A 59 -4.15 18.28 -1.98
C LYS A 59 -5.38 18.46 -1.08
N LYS A 60 -6.50 17.78 -1.35
CA LYS A 60 -7.75 17.87 -0.56
C LYS A 60 -7.82 16.85 0.56
N LEU A 61 -6.96 15.83 0.53
CA LEU A 61 -6.89 14.85 1.61
C LEU A 61 -6.42 15.50 2.92
N PRO A 62 -6.98 15.12 4.07
CA PRO A 62 -6.50 15.60 5.37
C PRO A 62 -5.15 14.96 5.69
N THR A 63 -4.10 15.78 5.81
CA THR A 63 -2.71 15.34 5.98
C THR A 63 -2.09 15.76 7.30
N SER A 64 -2.86 16.38 8.20
CA SER A 64 -2.40 16.91 9.48
C SER A 64 -3.16 16.29 10.64
N GLY A 65 -2.48 16.16 11.78
CA GLY A 65 -3.05 15.64 13.02
C GLY A 65 -2.02 15.76 14.16
N ASP A 66 -2.46 15.59 15.40
CA ASP A 66 -1.63 15.79 16.60
C ASP A 66 -0.38 14.89 16.64
N ARG A 67 -0.46 13.71 16.02
CA ARG A 67 0.63 12.74 15.96
C ARG A 67 1.45 12.80 14.67
N VAL A 68 1.07 13.63 13.69
CA VAL A 68 1.80 13.75 12.43
C VAL A 68 3.08 14.55 12.65
N VAL A 69 4.22 13.93 12.42
CA VAL A 69 5.55 14.56 12.46
C VAL A 69 5.95 15.01 11.06
N GLN A 70 5.71 14.16 10.06
CA GLN A 70 5.91 14.45 8.64
C GLN A 70 4.74 13.89 7.85
N GLY A 71 4.04 14.76 7.15
CA GLY A 71 3.02 14.40 6.15
C GLY A 71 3.62 14.16 4.77
N PRO A 72 2.77 14.13 3.69
CA PRO A 72 3.24 13.93 2.33
C PRO A 72 4.27 14.97 1.88
N GLY A 73 5.20 14.56 1.01
CA GLY A 73 6.25 15.44 0.44
C GLY A 73 7.68 14.99 0.72
N GLU A 74 7.88 14.01 1.59
CA GLU A 74 9.13 13.28 1.78
C GLU A 74 8.99 11.81 1.35
N ASN A 75 10.06 11.01 1.47
CA ASN A 75 10.06 9.61 1.02
C ASN A 75 8.98 8.77 1.71
N ALA A 76 8.68 9.04 2.99
CA ALA A 76 7.62 8.36 3.73
C ALA A 76 6.99 9.32 4.76
N GLY A 77 5.79 8.97 5.24
CA GLY A 77 5.13 9.65 6.34
C GLY A 77 5.71 9.26 7.70
N VAL A 78 5.65 10.17 8.67
CA VAL A 78 6.18 9.95 10.03
C VAL A 78 5.14 10.32 11.06
N ILE A 79 4.83 9.39 11.95
CA ILE A 79 3.88 9.58 13.05
C ILE A 79 4.52 9.32 14.43
N ASP A 80 4.12 10.09 15.41
CA ASP A 80 4.53 9.93 16.81
C ASP A 80 3.82 8.74 17.45
N ILE A 81 4.58 7.81 18.03
CA ILE A 81 4.10 6.63 18.74
C ILE A 81 4.49 6.65 20.25
N ASP A 82 4.57 7.82 20.81
CA ASP A 82 4.94 8.12 22.20
C ASP A 82 6.41 7.80 22.56
N ASP A 83 6.88 8.30 23.69
CA ASP A 83 8.22 8.08 24.28
C ASP A 83 9.40 8.47 23.35
N GLY A 84 9.18 9.40 22.42
CA GLY A 84 10.18 9.85 21.45
C GLY A 84 10.45 8.85 20.33
N ASP A 85 9.63 7.82 20.19
CA ASP A 85 9.62 6.90 19.06
C ASP A 85 8.65 7.39 17.98
N VAL A 86 8.97 7.08 16.74
CA VAL A 86 8.10 7.34 15.57
C VAL A 86 8.00 6.11 14.68
N ALA A 87 6.84 5.94 14.07
CA ALA A 87 6.66 5.00 12.96
C ALA A 87 6.77 5.78 11.64
N VAL A 88 7.49 5.20 10.69
CA VAL A 88 7.74 5.75 9.35
C VAL A 88 7.20 4.75 8.35
N PHE A 89 6.28 5.15 7.47
CA PHE A 89 5.65 4.21 6.57
C PHE A 89 5.15 4.83 5.28
N LYS A 90 5.07 3.99 4.26
CA LYS A 90 4.53 4.30 2.93
C LYS A 90 4.03 3.03 2.26
N MET A 91 3.06 3.18 1.36
CA MET A 91 2.65 2.18 0.38
C MET A 91 2.91 2.72 -1.02
N GLU A 92 3.36 1.85 -1.93
CA GLU A 92 3.60 2.20 -3.32
C GLU A 92 3.24 1.07 -4.27
N SER A 93 2.80 1.42 -5.49
CA SER A 93 2.43 0.48 -6.53
C SER A 93 3.64 0.02 -7.35
N HIS A 94 3.65 -1.27 -7.70
CA HIS A 94 4.59 -1.84 -8.66
C HIS A 94 3.85 -2.76 -9.66
N ASN A 95 2.74 -2.27 -10.21
CA ASN A 95 1.74 -3.03 -10.98
C ASN A 95 2.27 -3.49 -12.34
N HIS A 96 2.62 -2.55 -13.21
CA HIS A 96 3.06 -2.82 -14.58
C HIS A 96 4.27 -3.74 -14.64
N PRO A 97 5.37 -3.50 -13.88
CA PRO A 97 6.50 -4.41 -13.86
C PRO A 97 6.14 -5.83 -13.41
N SER A 98 5.23 -5.95 -12.43
CA SER A 98 4.80 -7.25 -11.89
C SER A 98 3.92 -8.05 -12.85
N TYR A 99 3.21 -7.39 -13.77
CA TYR A 99 2.48 -8.10 -14.83
C TYR A 99 3.42 -8.66 -15.90
N ILE A 100 4.50 -7.93 -16.23
CA ILE A 100 5.48 -8.32 -17.26
C ILE A 100 6.43 -9.40 -16.74
N GLU A 101 7.01 -9.19 -15.57
CA GLU A 101 7.93 -10.10 -14.87
C GLU A 101 7.54 -10.22 -13.40
N PRO A 102 6.62 -11.13 -13.06
CA PRO A 102 5.96 -11.11 -11.74
C PRO A 102 6.92 -11.29 -10.57
N TYR A 103 7.98 -12.10 -10.72
CA TYR A 103 9.01 -12.25 -9.69
C TYR A 103 9.80 -10.95 -9.49
N GLN A 104 10.41 -10.42 -10.55
CA GLN A 104 11.26 -9.24 -10.46
C GLN A 104 10.47 -7.97 -10.16
N GLY A 105 9.29 -7.82 -10.78
CA GLY A 105 8.42 -6.68 -10.51
C GLY A 105 7.98 -6.61 -9.06
N ALA A 106 7.54 -7.71 -8.47
CA ALA A 106 7.13 -7.75 -7.07
C ALA A 106 8.33 -7.61 -6.11
N ALA A 107 9.46 -8.25 -6.43
CA ALA A 107 10.69 -8.14 -5.65
C ALA A 107 11.18 -6.69 -5.56
N THR A 108 11.24 -5.98 -6.69
CA THR A 108 11.69 -4.57 -6.74
C THR A 108 10.67 -3.62 -6.13
N GLY A 109 9.38 -3.96 -6.12
CA GLY A 109 8.35 -3.24 -5.36
C GLY A 109 8.63 -3.26 -3.85
N VAL A 110 8.96 -4.44 -3.31
CA VAL A 110 9.38 -4.57 -1.90
C VAL A 110 10.67 -3.78 -1.63
N GLY A 111 11.67 -3.90 -2.49
CA GLY A 111 12.95 -3.18 -2.34
C GLY A 111 12.76 -1.66 -2.36
N GLY A 112 12.00 -1.12 -3.32
CA GLY A 112 11.74 0.31 -3.42
C GLY A 112 11.11 0.89 -2.17
N ILE A 113 10.06 0.25 -1.65
CA ILE A 113 9.35 0.75 -0.47
C ILE A 113 10.19 0.63 0.82
N LEU A 114 11.08 -0.37 0.91
CA LEU A 114 12.04 -0.48 2.01
C LEU A 114 13.02 0.70 2.00
N ARG A 115 13.54 1.07 0.81
CA ARG A 115 14.48 2.21 0.66
C ARG A 115 13.83 3.52 1.09
N ASP A 116 12.60 3.78 0.70
CA ASP A 116 11.86 4.98 1.14
C ASP A 116 11.83 5.12 2.66
N VAL A 117 11.59 4.02 3.36
CA VAL A 117 11.49 4.02 4.83
C VAL A 117 12.86 4.19 5.49
N PHE A 118 13.89 3.46 5.05
CA PHE A 118 15.19 3.61 5.72
C PHE A 118 15.95 4.87 5.30
N THR A 119 15.62 5.46 4.15
CA THR A 119 16.09 6.81 3.77
C THR A 119 15.72 7.87 4.81
N MET A 120 14.53 7.72 5.44
CA MET A 120 14.10 8.60 6.53
C MET A 120 14.81 8.32 7.88
N GLY A 121 15.74 7.38 7.94
CA GLY A 121 16.46 7.00 9.16
C GLY A 121 15.76 5.94 10.01
N ALA A 122 14.66 5.37 9.52
CA ALA A 122 13.92 4.33 10.21
C ALA A 122 14.44 2.93 9.85
N ARG A 123 14.51 2.05 10.85
CA ARG A 123 14.72 0.62 10.59
C ARG A 123 13.40 -0.01 10.20
N PRO A 124 13.26 -0.58 8.99
CA PRO A 124 12.09 -1.35 8.61
C PRO A 124 11.87 -2.52 9.59
N VAL A 125 10.61 -2.72 10.01
CA VAL A 125 10.21 -3.76 10.98
C VAL A 125 9.04 -4.60 10.50
N ALA A 126 8.34 -4.17 9.44
CA ALA A 126 7.20 -4.89 8.89
C ALA A 126 6.96 -4.54 7.41
N ASN A 127 6.66 -5.56 6.61
CA ASN A 127 6.15 -5.44 5.25
C ASN A 127 4.73 -6.01 5.17
N LEU A 128 3.90 -5.40 4.33
CA LEU A 128 2.58 -5.89 3.92
C LEU A 128 2.42 -5.67 2.41
N ASN A 129 1.45 -6.36 1.79
CA ASN A 129 1.16 -6.14 0.38
C ASN A 129 -0.34 -6.20 0.12
N ALA A 130 -0.87 -5.25 -0.64
CA ALA A 130 -2.22 -5.32 -1.19
C ALA A 130 -2.16 -5.81 -2.64
N LEU A 131 -2.66 -7.03 -2.88
CA LEU A 131 -2.52 -7.74 -4.14
C LEU A 131 -3.88 -7.96 -4.79
N ARG A 132 -3.97 -7.72 -6.12
CA ARG A 132 -5.17 -8.02 -6.91
C ARG A 132 -4.77 -8.80 -8.15
N PHE A 133 -5.45 -9.91 -8.37
CA PHE A 133 -5.21 -10.80 -9.51
C PHE A 133 -6.49 -10.95 -10.34
N GLY A 134 -6.32 -11.35 -11.59
CA GLY A 134 -7.41 -11.73 -12.48
C GLY A 134 -8.24 -12.91 -11.94
N ASP A 135 -9.35 -13.20 -12.62
CA ASP A 135 -10.17 -14.36 -12.29
C ASP A 135 -9.33 -15.63 -12.21
N SER A 136 -9.63 -16.49 -11.25
CA SER A 136 -8.89 -17.74 -11.02
C SER A 136 -8.91 -18.70 -12.21
N THR A 137 -9.88 -18.59 -13.11
CA THR A 137 -9.95 -19.37 -14.35
C THR A 137 -9.15 -18.78 -15.50
N HIS A 138 -8.68 -17.52 -15.38
CA HIS A 138 -7.88 -16.89 -16.41
C HIS A 138 -6.48 -17.54 -16.50
N PRO A 139 -5.97 -17.85 -17.71
CA PRO A 139 -4.79 -18.69 -17.90
C PRO A 139 -3.49 -18.10 -17.30
N LYS A 140 -3.38 -16.79 -17.18
CA LYS A 140 -2.19 -16.13 -16.60
C LYS A 140 -2.22 -16.05 -15.07
N THR A 141 -3.39 -16.12 -14.42
CA THR A 141 -3.55 -15.83 -12.98
C THR A 141 -2.65 -16.70 -12.09
N LYS A 142 -2.58 -18.02 -12.37
CA LYS A 142 -1.71 -18.92 -11.59
C LYS A 142 -0.24 -18.52 -11.67
N HIS A 143 0.26 -18.23 -12.87
CA HIS A 143 1.64 -17.80 -13.10
C HIS A 143 1.94 -16.47 -12.40
N LEU A 144 1.05 -15.49 -12.55
CA LEU A 144 1.21 -14.17 -11.95
C LEU A 144 1.18 -14.25 -10.41
N LEU A 145 0.21 -14.96 -9.83
CA LEU A 145 0.13 -15.18 -8.38
C LEU A 145 1.42 -15.82 -7.84
N THR A 146 1.85 -16.93 -8.45
CA THR A 146 3.01 -17.67 -7.97
C THR A 146 4.27 -16.80 -8.05
N GLY A 147 4.51 -16.14 -9.19
CA GLY A 147 5.70 -15.31 -9.39
C GLY A 147 5.73 -14.09 -8.46
N VAL A 148 4.58 -13.42 -8.26
CA VAL A 148 4.48 -12.28 -7.33
C VAL A 148 4.78 -12.71 -5.89
N VAL A 149 4.15 -13.80 -5.42
CA VAL A 149 4.37 -14.30 -4.05
C VAL A 149 5.83 -14.74 -3.85
N GLU A 150 6.42 -15.45 -4.83
CA GLU A 150 7.83 -15.82 -4.80
C GLU A 150 8.76 -14.59 -4.80
N GLY A 151 8.45 -13.55 -5.57
CA GLY A 151 9.22 -12.31 -5.62
C GLY A 151 9.21 -11.54 -4.30
N ILE A 152 8.02 -11.37 -3.70
CA ILE A 152 7.86 -10.75 -2.38
C ILE A 152 8.63 -11.53 -1.31
N GLY A 153 8.45 -12.87 -1.28
CA GLY A 153 9.15 -13.73 -0.33
C GLY A 153 10.66 -13.73 -0.55
N GLY A 154 11.11 -13.85 -1.79
CA GLY A 154 12.53 -13.84 -2.14
C GLY A 154 13.25 -12.58 -1.69
N TYR A 155 12.63 -11.42 -1.87
CA TYR A 155 13.22 -10.15 -1.42
C TYR A 155 13.13 -9.96 0.10
N GLY A 156 11.93 -10.05 0.67
CA GLY A 156 11.69 -9.82 2.10
C GLY A 156 12.45 -10.78 3.01
N ASN A 157 12.48 -12.07 2.65
CA ASN A 157 13.19 -13.10 3.43
C ASN A 157 14.71 -12.89 3.39
N CYS A 158 15.26 -12.52 2.22
CA CYS A 158 16.72 -12.32 2.07
C CYS A 158 17.18 -11.07 2.84
N ILE A 159 16.45 -9.96 2.74
CA ILE A 159 16.79 -8.73 3.49
C ILE A 159 16.57 -8.89 5.00
N GLY A 160 15.73 -9.85 5.40
CA GLY A 160 15.44 -10.16 6.79
C GLY A 160 14.48 -9.18 7.47
N ILE A 161 13.48 -8.70 6.71
CA ILE A 161 12.37 -7.89 7.23
C ILE A 161 11.09 -8.73 7.14
N PRO A 162 10.31 -8.87 8.23
CA PRO A 162 9.15 -9.76 8.23
C PRO A 162 8.02 -9.22 7.36
N THR A 163 7.43 -10.08 6.52
CA THR A 163 6.17 -9.80 5.83
C THR A 163 5.03 -10.33 6.68
N VAL A 164 4.33 -9.43 7.38
CA VAL A 164 3.45 -9.76 8.51
C VAL A 164 1.96 -9.80 8.18
N GLY A 165 1.56 -9.33 6.99
CA GLY A 165 0.17 -9.26 6.61
C GLY A 165 -0.01 -8.80 5.16
N GLY A 166 -1.21 -8.34 4.87
CA GLY A 166 -1.62 -7.89 3.55
C GLY A 166 -2.97 -8.49 3.15
N GLU A 167 -3.36 -8.23 1.91
CA GLU A 167 -4.60 -8.75 1.34
C GLU A 167 -4.38 -9.32 -0.08
N VAL A 168 -5.20 -10.29 -0.47
CA VAL A 168 -5.15 -10.89 -1.80
C VAL A 168 -6.57 -11.20 -2.27
N ASN A 169 -6.99 -10.61 -3.38
CA ASN A 169 -8.31 -10.79 -3.95
C ASN A 169 -8.23 -11.05 -5.46
N PHE A 170 -9.28 -11.63 -6.00
CA PHE A 170 -9.39 -12.05 -7.40
C PHE A 170 -10.65 -11.46 -8.03
N HIS A 171 -10.48 -10.82 -9.20
CA HIS A 171 -11.60 -10.32 -9.97
C HIS A 171 -11.23 -10.20 -11.45
N SER A 172 -12.19 -10.43 -12.36
CA SER A 172 -11.94 -10.40 -13.81
C SER A 172 -11.43 -9.06 -14.34
N SER A 173 -11.72 -7.95 -13.66
CA SER A 173 -11.19 -6.62 -14.03
C SER A 173 -9.66 -6.53 -13.98
N TYR A 174 -8.99 -7.46 -13.29
CA TYR A 174 -7.52 -7.52 -13.21
C TYR A 174 -6.90 -8.57 -14.14
N ASN A 175 -7.64 -9.16 -15.06
CA ASN A 175 -7.13 -10.20 -15.98
C ASN A 175 -5.93 -9.72 -16.81
N GLY A 176 -5.97 -8.49 -17.27
CA GLY A 176 -4.92 -7.87 -18.10
C GLY A 176 -3.95 -6.96 -17.34
N ASN A 177 -4.22 -6.68 -16.06
CA ASN A 177 -3.43 -5.74 -15.28
C ASN A 177 -3.60 -6.04 -13.78
N ILE A 178 -2.64 -6.76 -13.19
CA ILE A 178 -2.64 -7.07 -11.75
C ILE A 178 -2.19 -5.86 -10.93
N LEU A 179 -2.53 -5.85 -9.64
CA LEU A 179 -2.02 -4.86 -8.69
C LEU A 179 -1.09 -5.52 -7.69
N VAL A 180 0.07 -4.89 -7.52
CA VAL A 180 1.06 -5.20 -6.49
C VAL A 180 1.39 -3.90 -5.78
N ASN A 181 0.78 -3.68 -4.62
CA ASN A 181 1.04 -2.52 -3.80
C ASN A 181 1.81 -2.97 -2.55
N ALA A 182 3.05 -2.54 -2.43
CA ALA A 182 3.93 -2.90 -1.32
C ALA A 182 3.94 -1.81 -0.26
N MET A 183 3.81 -2.20 1.01
CA MET A 183 3.85 -1.32 2.17
C MET A 183 4.98 -1.73 3.10
N THR A 184 5.72 -0.74 3.61
CA THR A 184 6.71 -0.95 4.67
C THR A 184 6.47 0.01 5.83
N VAL A 185 6.67 -0.51 7.05
CA VAL A 185 6.69 0.26 8.29
C VAL A 185 8.04 0.10 8.95
N GLY A 186 8.65 1.22 9.34
CA GLY A 186 9.90 1.28 10.10
C GLY A 186 9.75 2.05 11.40
N ILE A 187 10.71 1.88 12.30
CA ILE A 187 10.78 2.57 13.60
C ILE A 187 12.04 3.43 13.66
N ALA A 188 11.90 4.65 14.14
CA ALA A 188 13.00 5.58 14.38
C ALA A 188 12.81 6.35 15.68
N LYS A 189 13.83 7.12 16.08
CA LYS A 189 13.71 8.17 17.10
C LYS A 189 13.31 9.48 16.44
N LYS A 190 12.38 10.21 17.03
CA LYS A 190 11.81 11.47 16.50
C LYS A 190 12.86 12.54 16.19
N ASP A 191 13.93 12.59 16.97
CA ASP A 191 15.06 13.52 16.78
C ASP A 191 16.11 13.03 15.79
N LYS A 192 15.89 11.89 15.10
CA LYS A 192 16.82 11.25 14.16
C LYS A 192 16.17 10.94 12.81
N ILE A 193 15.25 11.78 12.38
CA ILE A 193 14.66 11.70 11.04
C ILE A 193 15.56 12.44 10.05
N PHE A 194 15.75 11.83 8.88
CA PHE A 194 16.51 12.39 7.77
C PHE A 194 15.56 12.83 6.64
N TYR A 195 15.97 13.85 5.93
CA TYR A 195 15.20 14.45 4.85
C TYR A 195 16.03 14.54 3.57
N SER A 196 15.35 14.78 2.45
CA SER A 196 15.99 14.82 1.15
C SER A 196 16.45 16.21 0.69
N ALA A 197 16.20 17.29 1.44
CA ALA A 197 16.53 18.65 1.06
C ALA A 197 18.05 18.91 1.04
N ALA A 198 18.65 19.02 -0.15
CA ALA A 198 20.08 19.33 -0.31
C ALA A 198 20.41 20.73 0.23
N ALA A 199 21.52 20.86 0.93
CA ALA A 199 21.97 22.15 1.50
C ALA A 199 23.49 22.26 1.56
N GLY A 200 23.97 23.52 1.69
CA GLY A 200 25.39 23.85 1.82
C GLY A 200 26.12 23.92 0.48
N ILE A 201 26.32 25.14 -0.02
CA ILE A 201 27.03 25.35 -1.29
C ILE A 201 28.46 24.83 -1.20
N GLY A 202 28.83 23.96 -2.17
CA GLY A 202 30.12 23.28 -2.22
C GLY A 202 30.11 21.90 -1.53
N ASN A 203 29.07 21.53 -0.82
CA ASN A 203 28.98 20.23 -0.18
C ASN A 203 29.01 19.09 -1.21
N PRO A 204 29.68 17.96 -0.89
CA PRO A 204 29.81 16.84 -1.81
C PRO A 204 28.48 16.11 -2.03
N VAL A 205 28.15 15.85 -3.28
CA VAL A 205 27.09 14.96 -3.72
C VAL A 205 27.69 13.58 -3.96
N VAL A 206 27.15 12.58 -3.29
CA VAL A 206 27.73 11.25 -3.21
C VAL A 206 26.75 10.19 -3.69
N TYR A 207 27.23 9.33 -4.57
CA TYR A 207 26.56 8.10 -5.03
C TYR A 207 27.01 6.93 -4.18
N VAL A 208 26.07 6.10 -3.70
CA VAL A 208 26.37 4.88 -2.94
C VAL A 208 25.48 3.71 -3.35
N GLY A 209 25.96 2.49 -3.14
CA GLY A 209 25.22 1.26 -3.37
C GLY A 209 25.71 0.44 -4.57
N SER A 210 24.80 -0.09 -5.35
CA SER A 210 25.09 -0.90 -6.55
C SER A 210 25.64 -0.05 -7.71
N LYS A 211 26.30 -0.70 -8.66
CA LYS A 211 26.70 -0.08 -9.93
C LYS A 211 25.50 0.13 -10.85
N THR A 212 25.49 1.24 -11.57
CA THR A 212 24.46 1.56 -12.57
C THR A 212 24.59 0.67 -13.80
N GLY A 213 23.50 0.03 -14.19
CA GLY A 213 23.35 -0.73 -15.43
C GLY A 213 22.30 -0.10 -16.36
N ARG A 214 21.94 -0.82 -17.44
CA ARG A 214 20.89 -0.42 -18.39
C ARG A 214 19.52 -0.95 -17.99
N ASP A 215 19.24 -1.05 -16.70
CA ASP A 215 17.99 -1.58 -16.17
C ASP A 215 16.95 -0.49 -16.05
N GLY A 216 15.70 -0.78 -16.41
CA GLY A 216 14.57 0.10 -16.15
C GLY A 216 14.60 1.44 -16.89
N ILE A 217 15.42 1.60 -17.95
CA ILE A 217 15.40 2.82 -18.76
C ILE A 217 14.01 2.99 -19.35
N HIS A 218 13.37 4.14 -19.08
CA HIS A 218 11.95 4.42 -19.34
C HIS A 218 10.94 3.64 -18.47
N GLY A 219 11.34 3.03 -17.37
CA GLY A 219 10.44 2.31 -16.47
C GLY A 219 9.31 3.21 -15.94
N ALA A 220 9.62 4.40 -15.44
CA ALA A 220 8.64 5.38 -14.98
C ALA A 220 7.68 5.85 -16.10
N THR A 221 8.16 6.00 -17.33
CA THR A 221 7.31 6.33 -18.49
C THR A 221 6.40 5.16 -18.84
N MET A 222 6.91 3.92 -18.81
CA MET A 222 6.12 2.71 -19.02
C MET A 222 5.02 2.56 -17.96
N ALA A 223 5.27 2.89 -16.71
CA ALA A 223 4.29 2.85 -15.63
C ALA A 223 3.12 3.86 -15.82
N SER A 224 3.25 4.79 -16.77
CA SER A 224 2.23 5.76 -17.17
C SER A 224 1.59 5.46 -18.53
N ALA A 225 1.73 4.23 -19.04
CA ALA A 225 1.19 3.80 -20.35
C ALA A 225 0.21 2.63 -20.17
N GLU A 226 -0.79 2.55 -21.06
CA GLU A 226 -1.70 1.41 -21.13
C GLU A 226 -0.99 0.16 -21.65
N PHE A 227 -1.48 -1.02 -21.28
CA PHE A 227 -1.04 -2.29 -21.82
C PHE A 227 -1.72 -2.61 -23.17
N ASP A 228 -0.97 -3.31 -24.01
CA ASP A 228 -1.40 -3.89 -25.27
C ASP A 228 -0.91 -5.35 -25.38
N ASP A 229 -1.24 -6.03 -26.46
CA ASP A 229 -0.85 -7.42 -26.71
C ASP A 229 0.68 -7.61 -26.86
N ASP A 230 1.44 -6.53 -27.17
CA ASP A 230 2.90 -6.53 -27.35
C ASP A 230 3.66 -6.19 -26.05
N SER A 231 2.96 -6.09 -24.92
CA SER A 231 3.56 -5.68 -23.64
C SER A 231 4.63 -6.66 -23.10
N GLU A 232 4.64 -7.93 -23.58
CA GLU A 232 5.69 -8.90 -23.22
C GLU A 232 7.07 -8.55 -23.81
N ASP A 233 7.13 -7.76 -24.89
CA ASP A 233 8.39 -7.27 -25.47
C ASP A 233 9.07 -6.19 -24.61
N LYS A 234 8.36 -5.67 -23.59
CA LYS A 234 8.85 -4.62 -22.66
C LYS A 234 9.70 -5.16 -21.51
N LYS A 235 10.03 -6.46 -21.46
CA LYS A 235 10.89 -7.09 -20.41
C LYS A 235 12.17 -6.32 -20.08
N PRO A 236 12.91 -5.76 -21.05
CA PRO A 236 14.13 -5.00 -20.75
C PRO A 236 13.91 -3.73 -19.93
N THR A 237 12.67 -3.24 -19.81
CA THR A 237 12.32 -2.06 -19.02
C THR A 237 12.02 -2.39 -17.55
N VAL A 238 11.94 -3.67 -17.19
CA VAL A 238 11.73 -4.11 -15.80
C VAL A 238 13.05 -4.07 -15.03
N GLN A 239 13.00 -3.53 -13.83
CA GLN A 239 14.14 -3.50 -12.91
C GLN A 239 14.46 -4.93 -12.40
N VAL A 240 15.71 -5.13 -12.00
CA VAL A 240 16.19 -6.35 -11.36
C VAL A 240 16.68 -6.02 -9.96
N GLY A 241 16.10 -6.64 -8.94
CA GLY A 241 16.46 -6.40 -7.54
C GLY A 241 17.49 -7.38 -7.00
N ASP A 242 18.38 -6.89 -6.12
CA ASP A 242 19.34 -7.67 -5.35
C ASP A 242 19.13 -7.45 -3.85
N PRO A 243 18.28 -8.25 -3.18
CA PRO A 243 17.95 -8.06 -1.78
C PRO A 243 19.14 -8.22 -0.85
N PHE A 244 20.19 -8.99 -1.26
CA PHE A 244 21.40 -9.10 -0.47
C PHE A 244 22.18 -7.77 -0.47
N THR A 245 22.36 -7.16 -1.62
CA THR A 245 22.99 -5.84 -1.72
C THR A 245 22.19 -4.77 -1.01
N GLU A 246 20.84 -4.81 -1.09
CA GLU A 246 20.00 -3.87 -0.34
C GLU A 246 20.13 -4.05 1.17
N LYS A 247 20.26 -5.27 1.67
CA LYS A 247 20.57 -5.52 3.10
C LYS A 247 21.86 -4.83 3.52
N LEU A 248 22.92 -4.95 2.73
CA LEU A 248 24.17 -4.27 3.01
C LEU A 248 24.00 -2.73 2.97
N LEU A 249 23.27 -2.23 1.99
CA LEU A 249 22.99 -0.79 1.82
C LEU A 249 22.22 -0.22 3.01
N LEU A 250 21.17 -0.92 3.46
CA LEU A 250 20.39 -0.55 4.65
C LEU A 250 21.30 -0.43 5.89
N GLU A 251 22.14 -1.42 6.16
CA GLU A 251 23.02 -1.41 7.33
C GLU A 251 24.08 -0.31 7.21
N ALA A 252 24.67 -0.09 6.03
CA ALA A 252 25.63 0.98 5.79
C ALA A 252 25.02 2.37 5.98
N CYS A 253 23.81 2.59 5.45
CA CYS A 253 23.09 3.87 5.63
C CYS A 253 22.77 4.13 7.11
N LEU A 254 22.20 3.15 7.82
CA LEU A 254 21.88 3.30 9.24
C LEU A 254 23.15 3.44 10.12
N GLU A 255 24.29 2.87 9.70
CA GLU A 255 25.57 3.07 10.38
C GLU A 255 26.07 4.52 10.17
N LEU A 256 26.06 5.03 8.92
CA LEU A 256 26.49 6.39 8.60
C LEU A 256 25.60 7.45 9.25
N MET A 257 24.30 7.20 9.36
CA MET A 257 23.33 8.12 10.01
C MET A 257 23.65 8.39 11.48
N LYS A 258 24.39 7.51 12.16
CA LYS A 258 24.84 7.73 13.54
C LYS A 258 25.98 8.74 13.66
N GLU A 259 26.69 9.00 12.56
CA GLU A 259 27.95 9.77 12.53
C GLU A 259 27.76 11.27 12.24
N LYS A 260 26.50 11.74 12.12
CA LYS A 260 26.20 13.14 11.79
C LYS A 260 26.93 13.64 10.53
N ALA A 261 27.00 12.81 9.51
CA ALA A 261 27.68 13.08 8.26
C ALA A 261 26.73 13.46 7.13
N ILE A 262 25.47 13.05 7.22
CA ILE A 262 24.46 13.21 6.17
C ILE A 262 23.70 14.51 6.38
N ILE A 263 23.67 15.34 5.35
CA ILE A 263 22.84 16.55 5.27
C ILE A 263 21.50 16.21 4.62
N ALA A 264 21.55 15.49 3.51
CA ALA A 264 20.37 15.05 2.76
C ALA A 264 20.61 13.66 2.17
N ILE A 265 19.55 12.88 2.03
CA ILE A 265 19.59 11.55 1.46
C ILE A 265 18.29 11.28 0.69
N GLN A 266 18.42 10.62 -0.47
CA GLN A 266 17.31 10.21 -1.33
C GLN A 266 17.63 8.85 -1.93
N ASP A 267 16.63 7.97 -2.07
CA ASP A 267 16.79 6.74 -2.83
C ASP A 267 16.78 7.03 -4.35
N MET A 268 17.30 6.11 -5.13
CA MET A 268 17.22 6.14 -6.58
C MET A 268 16.19 5.09 -7.04
N GLY A 269 14.90 5.40 -6.83
CA GLY A 269 13.77 4.60 -7.27
C GLY A 269 13.40 4.86 -8.73
N ALA A 270 12.13 5.23 -8.97
CA ALA A 270 11.64 5.62 -10.29
C ALA A 270 12.46 6.79 -10.86
N ALA A 271 12.79 6.71 -12.15
CA ALA A 271 13.67 7.66 -12.85
C ALA A 271 15.09 7.81 -12.25
N GLY A 272 15.50 6.97 -11.31
CA GLY A 272 16.86 6.79 -10.84
C GLY A 272 17.60 8.06 -10.39
N LEU A 273 18.76 8.36 -11.02
CA LEU A 273 19.56 9.53 -10.69
C LEU A 273 18.86 10.86 -11.08
N THR A 274 17.96 10.83 -12.05
CA THR A 274 17.19 12.00 -12.49
C THR A 274 16.28 12.47 -11.36
N SER A 275 15.35 11.66 -10.88
CA SER A 275 14.41 12.06 -9.83
C SER A 275 15.12 12.41 -8.53
N SER A 276 16.04 11.55 -8.07
CA SER A 276 16.75 11.78 -6.81
C SER A 276 17.52 13.10 -6.78
N SER A 277 18.26 13.42 -7.84
CA SER A 277 19.02 14.68 -7.90
C SER A 277 18.12 15.92 -7.97
N ILE A 278 17.06 15.86 -8.76
CA ILE A 278 16.13 16.98 -8.96
C ILE A 278 15.31 17.24 -7.70
N GLU A 279 14.78 16.21 -7.06
CA GLU A 279 14.00 16.32 -5.82
C GLU A 279 14.84 16.89 -4.68
N MET A 280 16.07 16.40 -4.49
CA MET A 280 16.99 16.94 -3.48
C MET A 280 17.32 18.41 -3.73
N ALA A 281 17.56 18.79 -4.98
CA ALA A 281 17.87 20.16 -5.36
C ALA A 281 16.67 21.09 -5.19
N SER A 282 15.49 20.67 -5.63
CA SER A 282 14.25 21.42 -5.54
C SER A 282 13.87 21.70 -4.09
N LYS A 283 13.82 20.65 -3.24
CA LYS A 283 13.50 20.79 -1.80
C LYS A 283 14.50 21.68 -1.06
N GLY A 284 15.77 21.62 -1.45
CA GLY A 284 16.82 22.46 -0.89
C GLY A 284 16.89 23.87 -1.47
N ASN A 285 16.14 24.17 -2.54
CA ASN A 285 16.23 25.42 -3.32
C ASN A 285 17.65 25.75 -3.76
N VAL A 286 18.38 24.73 -4.23
CA VAL A 286 19.79 24.80 -4.67
C VAL A 286 19.93 24.23 -6.08
N GLY A 287 21.14 24.31 -6.66
CA GLY A 287 21.52 23.57 -7.86
C GLY A 287 22.43 22.40 -7.52
N LEU A 288 22.58 21.47 -8.46
CA LEU A 288 23.55 20.39 -8.41
C LEU A 288 24.42 20.38 -9.67
N GLU A 289 25.73 20.20 -9.48
CA GLU A 289 26.65 19.90 -10.56
C GLU A 289 27.19 18.49 -10.40
N ILE A 290 26.91 17.62 -11.39
CA ILE A 290 27.22 16.19 -11.36
C ILE A 290 28.16 15.84 -12.52
N ASP A 291 29.26 15.13 -12.21
CA ASP A 291 30.16 14.53 -13.17
C ASP A 291 29.81 13.06 -13.37
N LEU A 292 29.06 12.77 -14.42
CA LEU A 292 28.58 11.42 -14.78
C LEU A 292 29.72 10.45 -15.08
N THR A 293 30.92 10.96 -15.41
CA THR A 293 32.13 10.11 -15.60
C THR A 293 32.48 9.33 -14.33
N LYS A 294 32.11 9.85 -13.16
CA LYS A 294 32.40 9.25 -11.86
C LYS A 294 31.35 8.29 -11.35
N VAL A 295 30.19 8.23 -12.00
CA VAL A 295 29.13 7.30 -11.61
C VAL A 295 29.61 5.87 -11.82
N PRO A 296 29.56 5.00 -10.78
CA PRO A 296 29.95 3.61 -10.92
C PRO A 296 29.04 2.87 -11.93
N MET A 297 29.65 2.30 -12.96
CA MET A 297 28.94 1.64 -14.06
C MET A 297 29.17 0.11 -14.03
N ARG A 298 28.09 -0.67 -14.22
CA ARG A 298 28.14 -2.10 -14.45
C ARG A 298 28.30 -2.44 -15.93
N ALA A 299 27.69 -1.63 -16.80
CA ALA A 299 27.80 -1.76 -18.24
C ALA A 299 28.84 -0.78 -18.80
N SER A 300 29.64 -1.19 -19.80
CA SER A 300 30.61 -0.34 -20.46
C SER A 300 29.92 0.68 -21.41
N ASN A 301 30.56 1.84 -21.59
CA ASN A 301 30.15 2.85 -22.56
C ASN A 301 28.69 3.35 -22.41
N MET A 302 28.22 3.50 -21.18
CA MET A 302 26.92 4.13 -20.94
C MET A 302 27.00 5.61 -21.29
N THR A 303 25.94 6.11 -21.92
CA THR A 303 25.77 7.52 -22.27
C THR A 303 25.22 8.31 -21.07
N ALA A 304 25.28 9.65 -21.14
CA ALA A 304 24.66 10.51 -20.13
C ALA A 304 23.15 10.24 -20.00
N TYR A 305 22.47 10.04 -21.12
CA TYR A 305 21.06 9.65 -21.18
C TYR A 305 20.77 8.35 -20.42
N GLU A 306 21.53 7.29 -20.69
CA GLU A 306 21.36 6.00 -20.03
C GLU A 306 21.66 6.07 -18.52
N LEU A 307 22.68 6.83 -18.10
CA LEU A 307 23.03 7.00 -16.69
C LEU A 307 21.96 7.74 -15.88
N MET A 308 21.36 8.77 -16.48
CA MET A 308 20.33 9.56 -15.81
C MET A 308 19.01 8.81 -15.70
N LEU A 309 18.64 8.02 -16.71
CA LEU A 309 17.35 7.34 -16.80
C LEU A 309 17.36 5.89 -16.31
N SER A 310 18.53 5.35 -15.97
CA SER A 310 18.63 4.00 -15.41
C SER A 310 17.94 3.92 -14.05
N GLU A 311 17.09 2.92 -13.87
CA GLU A 311 16.42 2.59 -12.61
C GLU A 311 17.05 1.35 -11.94
N SER A 312 18.36 1.13 -12.12
CA SER A 312 19.08 0.10 -11.35
C SER A 312 18.80 0.29 -9.87
N GLN A 313 18.48 -0.79 -9.20
CA GLN A 313 18.04 -0.78 -7.81
C GLN A 313 19.22 -0.66 -6.82
N GLU A 314 18.94 -0.61 -5.54
CA GLU A 314 19.93 -0.62 -4.44
C GLU A 314 20.95 0.53 -4.53
N ARG A 315 20.45 1.73 -4.87
CA ARG A 315 21.28 2.94 -4.99
C ARG A 315 20.70 4.10 -4.18
N MET A 316 21.57 4.92 -3.60
CA MET A 316 21.18 6.13 -2.87
C MET A 316 22.03 7.32 -3.32
N LEU A 317 21.43 8.52 -3.29
CA LEU A 317 22.10 9.79 -3.47
C LEU A 317 22.16 10.53 -2.13
N MET A 318 23.32 11.06 -1.77
CA MET A 318 23.51 11.77 -0.50
C MET A 318 24.21 13.10 -0.72
N VAL A 319 23.92 14.05 0.18
CA VAL A 319 24.76 15.24 0.40
C VAL A 319 25.41 15.08 1.76
N LEU A 320 26.73 15.15 1.83
CA LEU A 320 27.48 14.98 3.07
C LEU A 320 28.02 16.33 3.59
N GLU A 321 28.25 16.35 4.90
CA GLU A 321 29.08 17.41 5.53
C GLU A 321 30.51 17.36 4.96
N PRO A 322 31.13 18.52 4.64
CA PRO A 322 32.49 18.58 4.10
C PRO A 322 33.50 17.91 5.05
N GLY A 323 34.41 17.11 4.47
CA GLY A 323 35.44 16.39 5.23
C GLY A 323 34.97 15.09 5.90
N LYS A 324 33.73 14.65 5.62
CA LYS A 324 33.19 13.36 6.08
C LYS A 324 33.31 12.26 5.05
N GLU A 325 33.79 12.56 3.83
CA GLU A 325 33.79 11.65 2.69
C GLU A 325 34.62 10.38 2.95
N ASP A 326 35.82 10.50 3.54
CA ASP A 326 36.69 9.36 3.81
C ASP A 326 36.09 8.43 4.87
N MET A 327 35.46 8.98 5.90
CA MET A 327 34.78 8.21 6.93
C MET A 327 33.58 7.46 6.33
N ALA A 328 32.75 8.14 5.53
CA ALA A 328 31.63 7.53 4.85
C ALA A 328 32.11 6.43 3.86
N ARG A 329 33.15 6.70 3.06
CA ARG A 329 33.77 5.72 2.15
C ARG A 329 34.21 4.47 2.89
N ASN A 330 34.80 4.58 4.08
CA ASN A 330 35.23 3.44 4.88
C ASN A 330 34.04 2.61 5.40
N ILE A 331 32.92 3.24 5.72
CA ILE A 331 31.68 2.51 6.10
C ILE A 331 31.16 1.72 4.91
N PHE A 332 30.96 2.34 3.74
CA PHE A 332 30.45 1.65 2.56
C PHE A 332 31.40 0.55 2.08
N LYS A 333 32.72 0.79 2.12
CA LYS A 333 33.72 -0.24 1.82
C LYS A 333 33.67 -1.43 2.79
N LYS A 334 33.40 -1.20 4.09
CA LYS A 334 33.20 -2.29 5.06
C LYS A 334 32.03 -3.20 4.67
N TRP A 335 30.99 -2.62 4.07
CA TRP A 335 29.80 -3.31 3.61
C TRP A 335 29.86 -3.75 2.14
N ASP A 336 31.05 -3.68 1.51
CA ASP A 336 31.30 -4.08 0.10
C ASP A 336 30.40 -3.36 -0.91
N LEU A 337 30.19 -2.06 -0.71
CA LEU A 337 29.36 -1.20 -1.55
C LEU A 337 30.18 -0.11 -2.23
N GLU A 338 29.72 0.33 -3.41
CA GLU A 338 30.30 1.49 -4.11
C GLU A 338 30.07 2.78 -3.31
N PHE A 339 31.03 3.68 -3.39
CA PHE A 339 30.99 5.01 -2.82
C PHE A 339 31.79 5.98 -3.69
N GLU A 340 31.13 6.90 -4.36
CA GLU A 340 31.81 7.90 -5.18
C GLU A 340 31.25 9.31 -4.98
N VAL A 341 32.15 10.30 -4.87
CA VAL A 341 31.80 11.72 -4.89
C VAL A 341 31.61 12.12 -6.35
N ILE A 342 30.36 12.19 -6.78
CA ILE A 342 30.00 12.45 -8.18
C ILE A 342 29.73 13.91 -8.49
N GLY A 343 29.61 14.78 -7.46
CA GLY A 343 29.26 16.16 -7.71
C GLY A 343 29.31 17.04 -6.47
N ARG A 344 28.70 18.22 -6.58
CA ARG A 344 28.61 19.21 -5.51
C ARG A 344 27.31 20.01 -5.58
N VAL A 345 26.88 20.52 -4.45
CA VAL A 345 25.78 21.49 -4.33
C VAL A 345 26.26 22.88 -4.83
N THR A 346 25.41 23.57 -5.60
CA THR A 346 25.69 24.89 -6.17
C THR A 346 24.56 25.88 -5.84
N ASP A 347 24.85 27.18 -6.03
CA ASP A 347 23.88 28.28 -5.92
C ASP A 347 23.18 28.61 -7.25
N THR A 348 23.50 27.89 -8.33
CA THR A 348 23.02 28.19 -9.69
C THR A 348 21.54 27.88 -9.88
N LYS A 349 20.95 27.07 -9.02
CA LYS A 349 19.58 26.52 -9.15
C LYS A 349 19.35 25.72 -10.44
N ASN A 350 20.44 25.23 -11.03
CA ASN A 350 20.42 24.38 -12.21
C ASN A 350 20.89 22.96 -11.86
N LEU A 351 20.35 21.98 -12.58
CA LEU A 351 20.98 20.70 -12.73
C LEU A 351 21.98 20.79 -13.87
N VAL A 352 23.28 20.69 -13.55
CA VAL A 352 24.37 20.70 -14.53
C VAL A 352 25.02 19.33 -14.57
N LEU A 353 25.01 18.70 -15.74
CA LEU A 353 25.56 17.37 -15.98
C LEU A 353 26.78 17.48 -16.88
N ASN A 354 27.90 16.97 -16.38
CA ASN A 354 29.16 16.88 -17.15
C ASN A 354 29.51 15.41 -17.40
N MET A 355 30.05 15.10 -18.57
CA MET A 355 30.58 13.79 -18.88
C MET A 355 31.83 13.92 -19.77
N HIS A 356 32.94 13.31 -19.36
CA HIS A 356 34.23 13.41 -20.07
C HIS A 356 34.67 14.86 -20.37
N GLY A 357 34.35 15.77 -19.47
CA GLY A 357 34.70 17.21 -19.60
C GLY A 357 33.80 18.00 -20.54
N LYS A 358 32.71 17.43 -21.01
CA LYS A 358 31.68 18.07 -21.83
C LYS A 358 30.39 18.22 -21.02
N GLU A 359 29.76 19.38 -21.10
CA GLU A 359 28.41 19.61 -20.56
C GLU A 359 27.37 18.85 -21.40
N GLU A 360 26.63 17.95 -20.79
CA GLU A 360 25.60 17.12 -21.41
C GLU A 360 24.20 17.64 -21.13
N ALA A 361 23.98 18.40 -20.04
CA ALA A 361 22.73 19.07 -19.75
C ALA A 361 22.95 20.27 -18.80
N CYS A 362 22.13 21.31 -18.97
CA CYS A 362 22.02 22.42 -18.06
C CYS A 362 20.56 22.88 -17.98
N ILE A 363 19.85 22.48 -16.93
CA ILE A 363 18.40 22.68 -16.79
C ILE A 363 18.11 23.41 -15.48
N PRO A 364 17.34 24.51 -15.50
CA PRO A 364 16.83 25.13 -14.29
C PRO A 364 15.90 24.15 -13.52
N ILE A 365 16.12 23.98 -12.22
CA ILE A 365 15.38 23.01 -11.40
C ILE A 365 13.87 23.33 -11.37
N ASN A 366 13.50 24.61 -11.29
CA ASN A 366 12.09 25.01 -11.23
C ASN A 366 11.29 24.55 -12.45
N ILE A 367 11.87 24.54 -13.65
CA ILE A 367 11.17 24.07 -14.86
C ILE A 367 10.82 22.58 -14.75
N LEU A 368 11.68 21.78 -14.11
CA LEU A 368 11.46 20.34 -13.98
C LEU A 368 10.38 20.00 -12.95
N VAL A 369 10.14 20.84 -11.95
CA VAL A 369 9.26 20.54 -10.81
C VAL A 369 8.08 21.51 -10.71
N GLU A 370 8.32 22.82 -10.64
CA GLU A 370 7.28 23.83 -10.40
C GLU A 370 6.44 24.08 -11.65
N ASP A 371 7.08 24.10 -12.81
CA ASP A 371 6.43 24.33 -14.11
C ASP A 371 5.90 23.03 -14.77
N ALA A 372 6.02 21.88 -14.07
CA ALA A 372 5.44 20.63 -14.52
C ALA A 372 3.90 20.76 -14.67
N PRO A 373 3.30 20.18 -15.73
CA PRO A 373 1.86 20.32 -15.98
C PRO A 373 1.03 19.86 -14.76
N GLU A 374 -0.04 20.60 -14.44
CA GLU A 374 -1.07 20.22 -13.49
C GLU A 374 -2.42 20.30 -14.21
N TYR A 375 -3.02 19.15 -14.53
CA TYR A 375 -4.27 19.09 -15.27
C TYR A 375 -5.47 19.01 -14.34
N GLN A 376 -6.46 19.85 -14.57
CA GLN A 376 -7.80 19.67 -14.02
C GLN A 376 -8.63 18.95 -15.08
N ARG A 377 -8.56 17.60 -15.07
CA ARG A 377 -9.30 16.76 -16.01
C ARG A 377 -10.79 16.95 -15.85
N GLU A 378 -11.51 16.93 -16.96
CA GLU A 378 -12.98 16.81 -16.94
C GLU A 378 -13.37 15.47 -16.33
N TYR A 379 -14.46 15.45 -15.56
CA TYR A 379 -14.95 14.23 -14.94
C TYR A 379 -16.47 14.17 -14.91
N THR A 380 -17.01 12.96 -14.90
CA THR A 380 -18.43 12.67 -14.76
C THR A 380 -18.64 11.72 -13.60
N VAL A 381 -19.58 12.06 -12.72
CA VAL A 381 -19.95 11.21 -11.59
C VAL A 381 -21.08 10.28 -12.05
N ARG A 382 -20.93 8.99 -11.81
CA ARG A 382 -21.99 8.02 -12.03
C ARG A 382 -23.03 8.09 -10.94
N ASP A 383 -24.30 7.88 -11.29
CA ASP A 383 -25.33 7.64 -10.29
C ASP A 383 -25.01 6.33 -9.56
N PRO A 384 -25.20 6.27 -8.23
CA PRO A 384 -25.06 5.04 -7.46
C PRO A 384 -25.98 3.94 -8.00
N ALA A 385 -25.53 2.69 -7.91
CA ALA A 385 -26.37 1.55 -8.25
C ALA A 385 -27.64 1.53 -7.37
N ALA A 386 -28.75 1.08 -7.93
CA ALA A 386 -30.00 0.98 -7.20
C ALA A 386 -29.89 -0.04 -6.06
N GLU A 387 -30.65 0.19 -4.98
CA GLU A 387 -30.75 -0.76 -3.88
C GLU A 387 -31.27 -2.13 -4.39
N TYR A 388 -30.74 -3.18 -3.81
CA TYR A 388 -31.18 -4.55 -4.05
C TYR A 388 -31.81 -5.07 -2.75
N HIS A 389 -33.05 -5.51 -2.81
CA HIS A 389 -33.79 -5.95 -1.62
C HIS A 389 -33.79 -7.48 -1.49
N LEU A 390 -33.72 -7.94 -0.25
CA LEU A 390 -33.68 -9.35 0.11
C LEU A 390 -34.92 -10.16 -0.34
N ASP A 391 -36.07 -9.53 -0.55
CA ASP A 391 -37.29 -10.19 -1.05
C ASP A 391 -37.08 -10.88 -2.40
N GLU A 392 -36.04 -10.49 -3.14
CA GLU A 392 -35.63 -11.09 -4.41
C GLU A 392 -34.66 -12.27 -4.22
N VAL A 393 -34.12 -12.46 -3.01
CA VAL A 393 -33.21 -13.54 -2.65
C VAL A 393 -33.92 -14.50 -1.70
N SER A 394 -34.36 -15.63 -2.18
CA SER A 394 -34.87 -16.68 -1.29
C SER A 394 -33.72 -17.39 -0.59
N LEU A 395 -33.28 -16.87 0.57
CA LEU A 395 -32.41 -17.61 1.47
C LEU A 395 -33.14 -18.86 1.95
N ASN A 396 -32.64 -20.02 1.54
CA ASN A 396 -33.20 -21.28 1.91
C ASN A 396 -32.46 -21.84 3.13
N ASN A 397 -33.12 -21.93 4.27
CA ASN A 397 -32.54 -22.48 5.51
C ASN A 397 -31.82 -23.82 5.30
N LYS A 398 -32.23 -24.61 4.28
CA LYS A 398 -31.63 -25.91 3.95
C LYS A 398 -30.25 -25.77 3.28
N THR A 399 -29.92 -24.63 2.73
CA THR A 399 -28.63 -24.40 2.01
C THR A 399 -27.62 -23.56 2.78
N ILE A 400 -28.00 -22.91 3.89
CA ILE A 400 -27.15 -21.96 4.63
C ILE A 400 -25.79 -22.58 5.00
N ILE A 401 -25.75 -23.81 5.49
CA ILE A 401 -24.49 -24.50 5.80
C ILE A 401 -23.66 -24.74 4.54
N ASP A 402 -24.28 -25.19 3.45
CA ASP A 402 -23.60 -25.42 2.18
C ASP A 402 -23.10 -24.09 1.56
N ASP A 403 -23.88 -23.03 1.70
CA ASP A 403 -23.52 -21.72 1.22
C ASP A 403 -22.33 -21.13 2.03
N LEU A 404 -22.35 -21.28 3.36
CA LEU A 404 -21.19 -20.94 4.19
C LEU A 404 -19.93 -21.70 3.74
N VAL A 405 -20.04 -23.01 3.50
CA VAL A 405 -18.90 -23.84 3.05
C VAL A 405 -18.37 -23.38 1.70
N LYS A 406 -19.24 -22.99 0.77
CA LYS A 406 -18.82 -22.44 -0.52
C LYS A 406 -18.11 -21.10 -0.35
N MET A 407 -18.67 -20.19 0.48
CA MET A 407 -18.07 -18.89 0.75
C MET A 407 -16.68 -19.04 1.39
N ILE A 408 -16.57 -19.79 2.48
CA ILE A 408 -15.27 -20.03 3.17
C ILE A 408 -14.23 -20.71 2.27
N GLY A 409 -14.67 -21.51 1.30
CA GLY A 409 -13.78 -22.16 0.32
C GLY A 409 -13.48 -21.33 -0.94
N HIS A 410 -14.09 -20.15 -1.10
CA HIS A 410 -13.92 -19.30 -2.27
C HIS A 410 -12.59 -18.53 -2.23
N PRO A 411 -11.89 -18.32 -3.36
CA PRO A 411 -10.58 -17.62 -3.39
C PRO A 411 -10.57 -16.26 -2.70
N ASN A 412 -11.67 -15.53 -2.68
CA ASN A 412 -11.75 -14.22 -2.03
C ASN A 412 -11.95 -14.28 -0.50
N LEU A 413 -12.43 -15.40 0.05
CA LEU A 413 -12.69 -15.55 1.50
C LEU A 413 -11.89 -16.68 2.16
N CYS A 414 -11.24 -17.56 1.39
CA CYS A 414 -10.47 -18.67 1.93
C CYS A 414 -9.16 -18.20 2.58
N SER A 415 -8.59 -19.06 3.41
CA SER A 415 -7.32 -18.79 4.09
C SER A 415 -6.17 -18.48 3.13
N ARG A 416 -5.41 -17.43 3.39
CA ARG A 416 -4.18 -17.05 2.67
C ARG A 416 -2.95 -17.79 3.21
N ARG A 417 -3.11 -18.85 3.97
CA ARG A 417 -2.03 -19.58 4.63
C ARG A 417 -0.92 -20.01 3.66
N TRP A 418 -1.26 -20.52 2.50
CA TRP A 418 -0.28 -20.87 1.45
C TRP A 418 0.61 -19.69 1.05
N ILE A 419 0.08 -18.45 1.04
CA ILE A 419 0.84 -17.25 0.68
C ILE A 419 1.81 -16.90 1.81
N TRP A 420 1.28 -16.66 3.03
CA TRP A 420 2.11 -16.14 4.11
C TRP A 420 3.07 -17.19 4.73
N GLU A 421 2.88 -18.49 4.50
CA GLU A 421 3.86 -19.53 4.84
C GLU A 421 5.14 -19.43 3.99
N GLN A 422 5.13 -18.75 2.85
CA GLN A 422 6.30 -18.48 2.01
C GLN A 422 7.09 -17.26 2.48
N TYR A 423 6.52 -16.46 3.36
CA TYR A 423 7.12 -15.27 3.93
C TYR A 423 7.73 -15.57 5.29
N ASP A 424 8.93 -15.04 5.54
CA ASP A 424 9.47 -15.04 6.90
C ASP A 424 8.78 -13.93 7.71
N HIS A 425 7.66 -14.26 8.34
CA HIS A 425 6.88 -13.33 9.13
C HIS A 425 7.30 -13.26 10.60
N MET A 426 8.32 -14.05 11.02
CA MET A 426 8.82 -14.10 12.40
C MET A 426 10.25 -13.60 12.58
N VAL A 427 10.96 -13.29 11.49
CA VAL A 427 12.31 -12.70 11.56
C VAL A 427 12.29 -11.43 12.40
N MET A 428 13.39 -11.08 13.06
CA MET A 428 13.55 -10.05 14.09
C MET A 428 12.84 -10.36 15.43
N ALA A 429 11.96 -11.38 15.50
CA ALA A 429 11.29 -11.87 16.70
C ALA A 429 10.34 -10.86 17.42
N ASP A 430 9.87 -9.84 16.71
CA ASP A 430 8.96 -8.82 17.24
C ASP A 430 7.51 -8.96 16.74
N THR A 431 7.20 -9.94 15.89
CA THR A 431 5.83 -10.23 15.46
C THR A 431 5.03 -10.88 16.58
N LEU A 432 4.03 -10.20 17.11
CA LEU A 432 3.18 -10.65 18.20
C LEU A 432 1.90 -11.32 17.71
N VAL A 433 1.31 -10.80 16.61
CA VAL A 433 0.17 -11.42 15.92
C VAL A 433 0.60 -11.75 14.50
N ARG A 434 0.53 -13.04 14.18
CA ARG A 434 0.88 -13.57 12.85
C ARG A 434 -0.21 -13.24 11.83
N PRO A 435 0.08 -13.35 10.51
CA PRO A 435 -0.95 -13.26 9.48
C PRO A 435 -2.15 -14.17 9.75
N GLY A 436 -3.36 -13.68 9.43
CA GLY A 436 -4.62 -14.39 9.63
C GLY A 436 -5.47 -13.88 10.79
N SER A 437 -5.24 -12.65 11.26
CA SER A 437 -6.11 -11.89 12.15
C SER A 437 -6.41 -10.53 11.48
N ASP A 438 -7.25 -9.69 12.10
CA ASP A 438 -7.70 -8.40 11.57
C ASP A 438 -6.53 -7.46 11.22
N ALA A 439 -5.53 -7.42 12.08
CA ALA A 439 -4.29 -6.69 11.82
C ALA A 439 -3.06 -7.49 12.24
N ALA A 440 -1.95 -7.26 11.56
CA ALA A 440 -0.65 -7.66 12.05
C ALA A 440 -0.24 -6.79 13.24
N VAL A 441 0.40 -7.37 14.25
CA VAL A 441 0.90 -6.63 15.41
C VAL A 441 2.37 -6.91 15.62
N VAL A 442 3.18 -5.84 15.58
CA VAL A 442 4.64 -5.92 15.73
C VAL A 442 5.07 -5.07 16.91
N ARG A 443 5.86 -5.65 17.81
CA ARG A 443 6.40 -4.96 18.99
C ARG A 443 7.35 -3.85 18.59
N VAL A 444 7.28 -2.71 19.27
CA VAL A 444 8.37 -1.73 19.25
C VAL A 444 9.47 -2.27 20.16
N HIS A 445 10.56 -2.74 19.55
CA HIS A 445 11.62 -3.49 20.23
C HIS A 445 12.11 -2.83 21.51
N GLY A 446 12.21 -3.60 22.59
CA GLY A 446 12.67 -3.12 23.89
C GLY A 446 11.64 -2.29 24.69
N THR A 447 10.40 -2.20 24.22
CA THR A 447 9.30 -1.49 24.90
C THR A 447 8.11 -2.40 25.19
N ASN A 448 7.10 -1.87 25.88
CA ASN A 448 5.80 -2.54 26.08
C ASN A 448 4.74 -2.07 25.07
N LYS A 449 5.17 -1.37 24.00
CA LYS A 449 4.31 -0.88 22.91
C LYS A 449 4.38 -1.80 21.72
N ALA A 450 3.33 -1.77 20.90
CA ALA A 450 3.29 -2.39 19.57
C ALA A 450 2.61 -1.48 18.56
N ILE A 451 2.91 -1.67 17.29
CA ILE A 451 2.16 -1.11 16.17
C ILE A 451 1.29 -2.21 15.57
N ALA A 452 0.03 -1.86 15.28
CA ALA A 452 -0.88 -2.69 14.50
C ALA A 452 -0.96 -2.13 13.08
N ILE A 453 -1.05 -3.01 12.08
CA ILE A 453 -0.97 -2.63 10.67
C ILE A 453 -1.97 -3.47 9.88
N SER A 454 -2.79 -2.80 9.06
CA SER A 454 -3.74 -3.45 8.14
C SER A 454 -3.66 -2.82 6.75
N THR A 455 -4.04 -3.58 5.71
CA THR A 455 -4.23 -3.07 4.35
C THR A 455 -5.59 -3.52 3.84
N ASP A 456 -6.38 -2.60 3.29
CA ASP A 456 -7.75 -2.91 2.85
C ASP A 456 -8.20 -2.06 1.65
N CYS A 457 -9.05 -2.68 0.82
CA CYS A 457 -9.88 -2.04 -0.18
C CYS A 457 -10.90 -3.04 -0.76
N SER A 458 -12.15 -2.65 -0.86
CA SER A 458 -13.20 -3.39 -1.60
C SER A 458 -13.48 -2.74 -2.96
N PRO A 459 -12.82 -3.19 -4.04
CA PRO A 459 -12.93 -2.55 -5.36
C PRO A 459 -14.33 -2.59 -5.96
N THR A 460 -15.11 -3.63 -5.64
CA THR A 460 -16.50 -3.75 -6.07
C THR A 460 -17.37 -2.65 -5.47
N TYR A 461 -17.15 -2.30 -4.21
CA TYR A 461 -17.82 -1.17 -3.57
C TYR A 461 -17.47 0.14 -4.27
N CYS A 462 -16.18 0.36 -4.57
CA CYS A 462 -15.72 1.54 -5.28
C CYS A 462 -16.32 1.64 -6.70
N LYS A 463 -16.52 0.49 -7.38
CA LYS A 463 -17.11 0.45 -8.73
C LYS A 463 -18.58 0.83 -8.76
N HIS A 464 -19.36 0.37 -7.77
CA HIS A 464 -20.79 0.62 -7.70
C HIS A 464 -21.15 1.97 -7.09
N ASN A 465 -20.30 2.48 -6.18
CA ASN A 465 -20.39 3.82 -5.62
C ASN A 465 -19.00 4.27 -5.14
N SER A 466 -18.29 5.04 -5.96
CA SER A 466 -16.90 5.42 -5.67
C SER A 466 -16.76 6.28 -4.42
N PHE A 467 -17.77 7.09 -4.08
CA PHE A 467 -17.77 7.90 -2.86
C PHE A 467 -17.86 7.02 -1.61
N GLU A 468 -18.85 6.13 -1.54
CA GLU A 468 -18.98 5.19 -0.41
C GLU A 468 -17.80 4.20 -0.39
N GLY A 469 -17.36 3.68 -1.55
CA GLY A 469 -16.19 2.80 -1.64
C GLY A 469 -14.90 3.43 -1.12
N GLY A 470 -14.70 4.73 -1.37
CA GLY A 470 -13.59 5.48 -0.78
C GLY A 470 -13.67 5.59 0.75
N LYS A 471 -14.88 5.76 1.32
CA LYS A 471 -15.07 5.66 2.79
C LYS A 471 -14.74 4.27 3.30
N HIS A 472 -15.26 3.22 2.62
CA HIS A 472 -15.03 1.83 3.01
C HIS A 472 -13.55 1.49 3.13
N ALA A 473 -12.73 1.86 2.13
CA ALA A 473 -11.31 1.58 2.14
C ALA A 473 -10.60 2.14 3.40
N VAL A 474 -10.97 3.34 3.83
CA VAL A 474 -10.43 3.95 5.07
C VAL A 474 -10.98 3.29 6.32
N VAL A 475 -12.29 3.07 6.37
CA VAL A 475 -13.00 2.55 7.55
C VAL A 475 -12.62 1.11 7.84
N GLU A 476 -12.41 0.29 6.82
CA GLU A 476 -12.03 -1.11 6.99
C GLU A 476 -10.68 -1.24 7.71
N THR A 477 -9.65 -0.51 7.29
CA THR A 477 -8.37 -0.50 8.03
C THR A 477 -8.55 0.01 9.45
N TRP A 478 -9.39 1.04 9.66
CA TRP A 478 -9.66 1.60 10.97
C TRP A 478 -10.32 0.58 11.90
N ARG A 479 -11.33 -0.17 11.41
CA ARG A 479 -12.01 -1.23 12.15
C ARG A 479 -11.09 -2.39 12.52
N ASN A 480 -10.28 -2.85 11.56
CA ASN A 480 -9.30 -3.92 11.77
C ASN A 480 -8.30 -3.58 12.88
N LEU A 481 -7.81 -2.34 12.90
CA LEU A 481 -6.92 -1.87 13.98
C LEU A 481 -7.63 -1.86 15.34
N ILE A 482 -8.87 -1.36 15.38
CA ILE A 482 -9.71 -1.35 16.60
C ILE A 482 -9.95 -2.77 17.10
N ALA A 483 -10.33 -3.70 16.23
CA ALA A 483 -10.57 -5.10 16.58
C ALA A 483 -9.32 -5.75 17.19
N SER A 484 -8.13 -5.35 16.75
CA SER A 484 -6.85 -5.78 17.33
C SER A 484 -6.46 -5.10 18.65
N GLY A 485 -7.25 -4.12 19.11
CA GLY A 485 -7.01 -3.35 20.34
C GLY A 485 -6.10 -2.14 20.15
N ALA A 486 -5.85 -1.72 18.93
CA ALA A 486 -5.01 -0.57 18.60
C ALA A 486 -5.84 0.72 18.46
N GLU A 487 -5.26 1.84 18.89
CA GLU A 487 -5.72 3.18 18.55
C GLU A 487 -5.24 3.52 17.13
N PRO A 488 -6.14 3.66 16.12
CA PRO A 488 -5.74 4.05 14.78
C PRO A 488 -5.14 5.45 14.76
N ILE A 489 -4.03 5.66 14.03
CA ILE A 489 -3.30 6.94 14.05
C ILE A 489 -3.27 7.61 12.70
N ALA A 490 -2.87 6.91 11.64
CA ALA A 490 -2.74 7.48 10.31
C ALA A 490 -2.74 6.40 9.23
N ILE A 491 -2.93 6.84 7.98
CA ILE A 491 -2.91 5.97 6.80
C ILE A 491 -1.85 6.41 5.79
N THR A 492 -1.49 5.45 4.95
CA THR A 492 -0.91 5.64 3.62
C THR A 492 -1.90 5.12 2.58
N ASP A 493 -1.90 5.70 1.40
CA ASP A 493 -2.76 5.25 0.31
C ASP A 493 -1.98 4.82 -0.93
N CYS A 494 -2.59 3.98 -1.77
CA CYS A 494 -2.12 3.69 -3.12
C CYS A 494 -3.33 3.69 -4.05
N MET A 495 -3.47 4.77 -4.80
CA MET A 495 -4.63 5.04 -5.63
C MET A 495 -4.46 4.42 -7.01
N ASN A 496 -5.08 3.23 -7.26
CA ASN A 496 -4.97 2.51 -8.53
C ASN A 496 -6.24 2.71 -9.37
N PHE A 497 -6.10 3.34 -10.53
CA PHE A 497 -7.21 3.64 -11.43
C PHE A 497 -6.79 3.46 -12.90
N GLY A 498 -7.78 3.39 -13.80
CA GLY A 498 -7.56 3.37 -15.24
C GLY A 498 -7.06 4.71 -15.78
N ASN A 499 -7.33 4.96 -17.06
CA ASN A 499 -6.88 6.17 -17.76
C ASN A 499 -7.63 7.42 -17.28
N PRO A 500 -6.95 8.41 -16.66
CA PRO A 500 -7.57 9.61 -16.11
C PRO A 500 -8.05 10.59 -17.18
N GLU A 501 -7.75 10.37 -18.46
CA GLU A 501 -8.25 11.15 -19.57
C GLU A 501 -9.69 10.78 -19.95
N LYS A 502 -10.21 9.64 -19.44
CA LYS A 502 -11.61 9.24 -19.54
C LYS A 502 -12.41 9.89 -18.41
N PRO A 503 -13.41 10.74 -18.72
CA PRO A 503 -14.15 11.50 -17.71
C PRO A 503 -14.82 10.62 -16.63
N GLU A 504 -15.29 9.43 -16.99
CA GLU A 504 -15.88 8.47 -16.04
C GLU A 504 -14.86 7.91 -15.06
N ILE A 505 -13.64 7.59 -15.52
CA ILE A 505 -12.55 7.10 -14.66
C ILE A 505 -12.06 8.21 -13.74
N MET A 506 -11.92 9.43 -14.28
CA MET A 506 -11.57 10.57 -13.44
C MET A 506 -12.67 10.88 -12.41
N GLY A 507 -13.94 10.65 -12.74
CA GLY A 507 -15.05 10.76 -11.80
C GLY A 507 -14.96 9.73 -10.66
N GLU A 508 -14.63 8.47 -10.97
CA GLU A 508 -14.38 7.43 -9.97
C GLU A 508 -13.24 7.84 -9.02
N PHE A 509 -12.13 8.37 -9.55
CA PHE A 509 -11.00 8.87 -8.75
C PHE A 509 -11.40 10.02 -7.81
N VAL A 510 -12.11 11.03 -8.36
CA VAL A 510 -12.55 12.21 -7.59
C VAL A 510 -13.50 11.81 -6.46
N GLU A 511 -14.47 10.95 -6.73
CA GLU A 511 -15.44 10.52 -5.71
C GLU A 511 -14.78 9.64 -4.64
N CYS A 512 -13.83 8.76 -4.99
CA CYS A 512 -13.04 8.03 -3.99
C CYS A 512 -12.26 8.99 -3.06
N ILE A 513 -11.57 9.99 -3.61
CA ILE A 513 -10.87 11.03 -2.81
C ILE A 513 -11.85 11.77 -1.89
N ARG A 514 -13.05 12.10 -2.34
CA ARG A 514 -14.06 12.78 -1.52
C ARG A 514 -14.53 11.89 -0.36
N GLY A 515 -14.81 10.61 -0.63
CA GLY A 515 -15.18 9.64 0.39
C GLY A 515 -14.08 9.44 1.43
N MET A 516 -12.83 9.23 0.97
CA MET A 516 -11.66 9.13 1.84
C MET A 516 -11.49 10.39 2.71
N THR A 517 -11.63 11.58 2.12
CA THR A 517 -11.51 12.86 2.84
C THR A 517 -12.51 12.95 3.98
N GLU A 518 -13.77 12.55 3.74
CA GLU A 518 -14.81 12.57 4.76
C GLU A 518 -14.50 11.57 5.89
N ALA A 519 -14.17 10.33 5.55
CA ALA A 519 -13.84 9.30 6.53
C ALA A 519 -12.62 9.68 7.38
N CYS A 520 -11.52 10.09 6.74
CA CYS A 520 -10.31 10.53 7.43
C CYS A 520 -10.55 11.71 8.38
N SER A 521 -11.40 12.67 7.96
CA SER A 521 -11.72 13.84 8.78
C SER A 521 -12.54 13.48 10.01
N VAL A 522 -13.59 12.67 9.87
CA VAL A 522 -14.46 12.26 10.98
C VAL A 522 -13.71 11.35 11.95
N LEU A 523 -12.95 10.39 11.43
CA LEU A 523 -12.22 9.44 12.24
C LEU A 523 -10.90 9.99 12.82
N SER A 524 -10.51 11.22 12.46
CA SER A 524 -9.19 11.80 12.82
C SER A 524 -8.03 10.90 12.40
N TYR A 525 -8.07 10.41 11.17
CA TYR A 525 -7.18 9.39 10.64
C TYR A 525 -6.48 9.90 9.36
N PRO A 526 -5.46 10.79 9.51
CA PRO A 526 -4.86 11.54 8.41
C PRO A 526 -4.05 10.68 7.47
N VAL A 527 -3.96 11.12 6.20
CA VAL A 527 -3.07 10.56 5.16
C VAL A 527 -1.69 11.18 5.32
N VAL A 528 -0.67 10.39 5.61
CA VAL A 528 0.70 10.89 5.84
C VAL A 528 1.68 10.56 4.72
N SER A 529 1.33 9.64 3.86
CA SER A 529 2.08 9.27 2.65
C SER A 529 1.15 8.60 1.65
N GLY A 530 1.62 8.38 0.44
CA GLY A 530 0.85 7.66 -0.57
C GLY A 530 1.51 7.65 -1.93
N ASN A 531 0.82 7.00 -2.88
CA ASN A 531 1.20 6.87 -4.27
C ASN A 531 -0.04 6.86 -5.17
N VAL A 532 0.10 7.26 -6.41
CA VAL A 532 -0.96 7.15 -7.41
C VAL A 532 -0.45 6.36 -8.62
N SER A 533 -1.18 5.33 -8.98
CA SER A 533 -0.98 4.52 -10.17
C SER A 533 -2.18 4.69 -11.11
N LEU A 534 -1.98 5.33 -12.22
CA LEU A 534 -2.98 5.54 -13.27
C LEU A 534 -2.65 4.73 -14.53
N TYR A 535 -3.53 4.75 -15.51
CA TYR A 535 -3.41 3.98 -16.75
C TYR A 535 -3.36 2.47 -16.55
N ASN A 536 -3.93 1.95 -15.43
CA ASN A 536 -4.08 0.52 -15.24
C ASN A 536 -5.20 -0.01 -16.13
N GLU A 537 -4.91 -0.12 -17.42
CA GLU A 537 -5.82 -0.55 -18.47
C GLU A 537 -5.13 -1.53 -19.43
N THR A 538 -5.92 -2.40 -20.03
CA THR A 538 -5.48 -3.32 -21.08
C THR A 538 -6.49 -3.33 -22.20
N ASN A 539 -6.04 -3.03 -23.43
CA ASN A 539 -6.90 -2.93 -24.61
C ASN A 539 -8.11 -1.98 -24.41
N GLY A 540 -7.90 -0.87 -23.68
CA GLY A 540 -8.91 0.14 -23.40
C GLY A 540 -9.91 -0.18 -22.29
N GLU A 541 -9.78 -1.34 -21.61
CA GLU A 541 -10.57 -1.73 -20.44
C GLU A 541 -9.76 -1.49 -19.16
N GLY A 542 -10.27 -0.63 -18.29
CA GLY A 542 -9.65 -0.29 -17.01
C GLY A 542 -9.98 -1.28 -15.90
N ILE A 543 -9.09 -1.37 -14.92
CA ILE A 543 -9.35 -2.07 -13.66
C ILE A 543 -10.51 -1.41 -12.90
N TYR A 544 -11.06 -2.10 -11.91
CA TYR A 544 -11.95 -1.45 -10.94
C TYR A 544 -11.18 -0.40 -10.12
N PRO A 545 -11.86 0.69 -9.70
CA PRO A 545 -11.27 1.68 -8.81
C PRO A 545 -10.74 1.01 -7.54
N THR A 546 -9.45 1.12 -7.29
CA THR A 546 -8.81 0.41 -6.17
C THR A 546 -7.93 1.36 -5.34
N PRO A 547 -8.53 2.21 -4.51
CA PRO A 547 -7.80 2.99 -3.52
C PRO A 547 -7.37 2.06 -2.36
N ALA A 548 -6.23 1.39 -2.50
CA ALA A 548 -5.69 0.55 -1.44
C ALA A 548 -5.17 1.42 -0.29
N ILE A 549 -5.60 1.11 0.93
CA ILE A 549 -5.24 1.85 2.14
C ILE A 549 -4.36 0.98 3.03
N GLY A 550 -3.28 1.55 3.55
CA GLY A 550 -2.48 0.97 4.62
C GLY A 550 -2.68 1.73 5.92
N GLY A 551 -3.27 1.09 6.92
CA GLY A 551 -3.56 1.70 8.22
C GLY A 551 -2.51 1.35 9.27
N VAL A 552 -2.14 2.32 10.11
CA VAL A 552 -1.22 2.12 11.24
C VAL A 552 -1.87 2.61 12.54
N GLY A 553 -1.84 1.75 13.56
CA GLY A 553 -2.35 2.03 14.89
C GLY A 553 -1.34 1.72 16.00
N LEU A 554 -1.56 2.29 17.18
CA LEU A 554 -0.71 2.12 18.35
C LEU A 554 -1.40 1.27 19.42
N ILE A 555 -0.71 0.27 19.93
CA ILE A 555 -1.05 -0.46 21.13
C ILE A 555 -0.03 -0.04 22.21
N LYS A 556 -0.51 0.67 23.25
CA LYS A 556 0.34 1.21 24.31
C LYS A 556 0.82 0.14 25.31
N ASP A 557 0.09 -0.95 25.40
CA ASP A 557 0.39 -2.10 26.25
C ASP A 557 0.11 -3.41 25.51
N ILE A 558 1.15 -4.18 25.21
CA ILE A 558 1.04 -5.46 24.50
C ILE A 558 0.11 -6.48 25.18
N ASN A 559 -0.20 -6.32 26.46
CA ASN A 559 -1.17 -7.17 27.15
C ASN A 559 -2.63 -6.89 26.74
N LYS A 560 -2.87 -5.78 26.03
CA LYS A 560 -4.19 -5.39 25.53
C LYS A 560 -4.46 -5.85 24.09
N ILE A 561 -3.52 -6.54 23.48
CA ILE A 561 -3.71 -7.11 22.13
C ILE A 561 -4.92 -8.05 22.11
N LYS A 562 -5.76 -7.91 21.10
CA LYS A 562 -6.86 -8.82 20.79
C LYS A 562 -6.60 -9.52 19.46
N THR A 563 -7.17 -10.68 19.31
CA THR A 563 -7.18 -11.46 18.07
C THR A 563 -8.59 -11.97 17.83
N LEU A 564 -8.90 -12.31 16.59
CA LEU A 564 -10.22 -12.82 16.24
C LEU A 564 -10.53 -14.22 16.84
N ALA A 565 -9.52 -14.99 17.22
CA ALA A 565 -9.69 -16.37 17.68
C ALA A 565 -10.53 -16.48 18.97
N PHE A 566 -11.57 -17.35 19.01
CA PHE A 566 -12.22 -17.71 20.27
C PHE A 566 -11.23 -18.29 21.27
N LYS A 567 -11.39 -17.97 22.57
CA LYS A 567 -10.42 -18.28 23.64
C LYS A 567 -10.91 -19.29 24.66
N GLU A 568 -12.19 -19.26 25.01
CA GLU A 568 -12.75 -20.04 26.10
C GLU A 568 -14.03 -20.78 25.67
N LEU A 569 -14.31 -21.92 26.29
CA LEU A 569 -15.57 -22.64 26.13
C LEU A 569 -16.65 -21.99 27.01
N ASN A 570 -17.89 -22.01 26.53
CA ASN A 570 -19.07 -21.45 27.20
C ASN A 570 -18.99 -19.92 27.45
N SER A 571 -18.13 -19.22 26.73
CA SER A 571 -18.18 -17.76 26.66
C SER A 571 -19.34 -17.29 25.79
N LYS A 572 -19.78 -16.06 25.99
CA LYS A 572 -20.89 -15.45 25.25
C LYS A 572 -20.38 -14.73 24.04
N ILE A 573 -21.13 -14.82 22.95
CA ILE A 573 -20.83 -14.17 21.65
C ILE A 573 -21.83 -13.06 21.45
N TYR A 574 -21.34 -11.83 21.31
CA TYR A 574 -22.13 -10.64 21.06
C TYR A 574 -21.77 -9.96 19.76
N THR A 575 -22.77 -9.41 19.08
CA THR A 575 -22.56 -8.40 18.05
C THR A 575 -22.66 -7.00 18.66
N ILE A 576 -21.82 -6.11 18.16
CA ILE A 576 -21.89 -4.66 18.38
C ILE A 576 -22.23 -4.00 17.07
N GLY A 577 -23.11 -3.01 17.09
CA GLY A 577 -23.64 -2.35 15.89
C GLY A 577 -24.95 -2.95 15.39
N LYS A 578 -25.58 -2.26 14.46
CA LYS A 578 -26.88 -2.67 13.92
C LYS A 578 -26.71 -3.61 12.74
N ASN A 579 -27.62 -4.54 12.59
CA ASN A 579 -27.76 -5.38 11.41
C ASN A 579 -29.06 -4.99 10.69
N GLU A 580 -28.95 -4.32 9.55
CA GLU A 580 -30.08 -3.81 8.77
C GLU A 580 -30.42 -4.72 7.57
N GLY A 581 -29.56 -5.73 7.32
CA GLY A 581 -29.78 -6.73 6.28
C GLY A 581 -29.33 -6.28 4.89
N HIS A 582 -28.34 -5.40 4.77
CA HIS A 582 -27.83 -4.98 3.48
C HIS A 582 -27.19 -6.14 2.72
N ILE A 583 -27.69 -6.45 1.54
CA ILE A 583 -27.24 -7.56 0.72
C ILE A 583 -26.67 -7.12 -0.64
N GLY A 584 -26.97 -5.92 -1.08
CA GLY A 584 -26.47 -5.37 -2.37
C GLY A 584 -24.96 -5.41 -2.44
N ASN A 585 -24.42 -5.84 -3.58
CA ASN A 585 -22.97 -5.89 -3.86
C ASN A 585 -22.12 -6.69 -2.85
N THR A 586 -22.72 -7.66 -2.16
CA THR A 586 -22.03 -8.51 -1.17
C THR A 586 -21.31 -9.69 -1.80
N GLN A 587 -20.36 -10.27 -1.07
CA GLN A 587 -19.70 -11.54 -1.43
C GLN A 587 -20.72 -12.70 -1.56
N PHE A 588 -21.81 -12.66 -0.78
CA PHE A 588 -22.89 -13.66 -0.93
C PHE A 588 -23.53 -13.60 -2.31
N LEU A 589 -23.88 -12.40 -2.80
CA LEU A 589 -24.44 -12.26 -4.15
C LEU A 589 -23.46 -12.72 -5.22
N SER A 590 -22.20 -12.34 -5.09
CA SER A 590 -21.15 -12.68 -6.05
C SER A 590 -20.87 -14.18 -6.08
N ILE A 591 -20.66 -14.80 -4.92
CA ILE A 591 -20.19 -16.20 -4.82
C ILE A 591 -21.33 -17.20 -4.96
N ILE A 592 -22.46 -16.95 -4.32
CA ILE A 592 -23.56 -17.92 -4.28
C ILE A 592 -24.52 -17.75 -5.45
N LEU A 593 -24.83 -16.51 -5.81
CA LEU A 593 -25.80 -16.21 -6.87
C LEU A 593 -25.12 -15.81 -8.19
N ASN A 594 -23.80 -15.66 -8.24
CA ASN A 594 -23.03 -15.21 -9.39
C ASN A 594 -23.58 -13.89 -9.95
N LYS A 595 -23.86 -12.94 -9.05
CA LYS A 595 -24.42 -11.62 -9.37
C LYS A 595 -23.59 -10.53 -8.69
N GLU A 596 -23.21 -9.52 -9.44
CA GLU A 596 -22.58 -8.31 -8.95
C GLU A 596 -23.53 -7.14 -9.22
N ILE A 597 -24.45 -6.92 -8.30
CA ILE A 597 -25.56 -5.97 -8.40
C ILE A 597 -25.92 -5.36 -7.04
N GLY A 598 -26.63 -4.26 -7.09
CA GLY A 598 -27.10 -3.55 -5.90
C GLY A 598 -26.20 -2.40 -5.49
N SER A 599 -26.66 -1.62 -4.52
CA SER A 599 -25.92 -0.50 -3.95
C SER A 599 -24.76 -0.98 -3.08
N THR A 600 -23.73 -0.16 -2.96
CA THR A 600 -22.71 -0.29 -1.93
C THR A 600 -23.31 0.02 -0.57
N PRO A 601 -23.01 -0.73 0.51
CA PRO A 601 -23.50 -0.40 1.84
C PRO A 601 -23.04 1.00 2.25
N THR A 602 -23.93 1.79 2.82
CA THR A 602 -23.61 3.14 3.30
C THR A 602 -22.96 3.08 4.67
N ILE A 603 -22.04 4.01 4.93
CA ILE A 603 -21.37 4.11 6.23
C ILE A 603 -21.85 5.34 6.98
N ASP A 604 -22.42 5.13 8.17
CA ASP A 604 -22.57 6.20 9.16
C ASP A 604 -21.28 6.33 9.98
N LEU A 605 -20.46 7.30 9.59
CA LEU A 605 -19.15 7.55 10.24
C LEU A 605 -19.27 7.91 11.73
N SER A 606 -20.41 8.41 12.18
CA SER A 606 -20.63 8.71 13.60
C SER A 606 -20.90 7.45 14.41
N GLU A 607 -21.65 6.51 13.87
CA GLU A 607 -21.85 5.18 14.48
C GLU A 607 -20.54 4.37 14.42
N GLU A 608 -19.79 4.45 13.31
CA GLU A 608 -18.46 3.82 13.18
C GLU A 608 -17.52 4.26 14.31
N LEU A 609 -17.34 5.58 14.46
CA LEU A 609 -16.49 6.15 15.51
C LEU A 609 -16.95 5.77 16.91
N LYS A 610 -18.27 5.78 17.15
CA LYS A 610 -18.87 5.48 18.44
C LYS A 610 -18.67 4.00 18.82
N ASN A 611 -18.96 3.08 17.89
CA ASN A 611 -18.84 1.65 18.12
C ASN A 611 -17.36 1.24 18.31
N GLY A 612 -16.46 1.77 17.50
CA GLY A 612 -15.03 1.49 17.64
C GLY A 612 -14.45 2.01 18.95
N ARG A 613 -14.81 3.22 19.39
CA ARG A 613 -14.39 3.73 20.71
C ARG A 613 -14.90 2.86 21.84
N PHE A 614 -16.11 2.34 21.72
CA PHE A 614 -16.68 1.40 22.70
C PHE A 614 -15.87 0.11 22.76
N ILE A 615 -15.50 -0.47 21.61
CA ILE A 615 -14.61 -1.65 21.57
C ILE A 615 -13.28 -1.38 22.26
N LEU A 616 -12.60 -0.26 21.97
CA LEU A 616 -11.35 0.10 22.64
C LEU A 616 -11.53 0.28 24.16
N GLU A 617 -12.67 0.81 24.60
CA GLU A 617 -12.97 0.92 26.03
C GLU A 617 -13.09 -0.47 26.68
N LEU A 618 -13.78 -1.42 26.04
CA LEU A 618 -13.90 -2.80 26.49
C LEU A 618 -12.52 -3.49 26.55
N VAL A 619 -11.68 -3.28 25.55
CA VAL A 619 -10.28 -3.78 25.52
C VAL A 619 -9.47 -3.21 26.67
N ASN A 620 -9.52 -1.89 26.87
CA ASN A 620 -8.74 -1.22 27.93
C ASN A 620 -9.14 -1.67 29.33
N GLN A 621 -10.42 -2.03 29.55
CA GLN A 621 -10.94 -2.53 30.82
C GLN A 621 -10.84 -4.07 30.97
N ASP A 622 -10.23 -4.80 30.02
CA ASP A 622 -10.09 -6.28 29.99
C ASP A 622 -11.46 -7.01 30.09
N LEU A 623 -12.48 -6.47 29.43
CA LEU A 623 -13.83 -7.01 29.49
C LEU A 623 -14.13 -8.04 28.42
N ILE A 624 -13.37 -8.07 27.32
CA ILE A 624 -13.54 -9.00 26.21
C ILE A 624 -12.33 -9.90 26.04
N LEU A 625 -12.57 -11.14 25.61
CA LEU A 625 -11.56 -12.16 25.38
C LEU A 625 -10.95 -12.03 23.97
N SER A 626 -11.82 -11.90 22.97
CA SER A 626 -11.46 -11.70 21.57
C SER A 626 -12.40 -10.71 20.90
N SER A 627 -11.99 -10.17 19.76
CA SER A 627 -12.73 -9.23 18.96
C SER A 627 -12.41 -9.46 17.49
N HIS A 628 -13.42 -9.27 16.62
CA HIS A 628 -13.31 -9.36 15.17
C HIS A 628 -14.27 -8.35 14.55
N ASP A 629 -13.92 -7.70 13.45
CA ASP A 629 -14.86 -6.89 12.70
C ASP A 629 -15.79 -7.77 11.83
N ILE A 630 -16.92 -7.24 11.41
CA ILE A 630 -17.84 -7.91 10.48
C ILE A 630 -17.74 -7.17 9.15
N GLY A 631 -16.99 -7.72 8.23
CA GLY A 631 -16.75 -7.18 6.89
C GLY A 631 -17.34 -8.07 5.80
N GLU A 632 -16.54 -8.35 4.75
CA GLU A 632 -16.91 -9.17 3.60
C GLU A 632 -17.36 -10.58 4.01
N GLY A 633 -18.49 -11.03 3.44
CA GLY A 633 -19.12 -12.30 3.77
C GLY A 633 -20.10 -12.25 4.95
N GLY A 634 -20.10 -11.17 5.72
CA GLY A 634 -21.07 -10.92 6.78
C GLY A 634 -20.89 -11.75 8.06
N LEU A 635 -21.92 -11.75 8.89
CA LEU A 635 -21.87 -12.27 10.25
C LEU A 635 -21.48 -13.75 10.35
N LEU A 636 -22.05 -14.61 9.49
CA LEU A 636 -21.82 -16.05 9.60
C LEU A 636 -20.39 -16.43 9.18
N VAL A 637 -19.82 -15.73 8.21
CA VAL A 637 -18.42 -15.90 7.83
C VAL A 637 -17.51 -15.44 8.97
N ALA A 638 -17.76 -14.29 9.57
CA ALA A 638 -16.97 -13.79 10.70
C ALA A 638 -16.99 -14.72 11.91
N VAL A 639 -18.17 -15.31 12.27
CA VAL A 639 -18.26 -16.34 13.33
C VAL A 639 -17.43 -17.58 12.98
N ALA A 640 -17.49 -18.01 11.70
CA ALA A 640 -16.72 -19.17 11.24
C ALA A 640 -15.21 -18.92 11.29
N GLU A 641 -14.76 -17.70 10.98
CA GLU A 641 -13.35 -17.29 11.06
C GLU A 641 -12.84 -17.28 12.50
N MET A 642 -13.64 -16.74 13.44
CA MET A 642 -13.31 -16.79 14.87
C MET A 642 -13.23 -18.24 15.38
N ALA A 643 -14.16 -19.09 14.96
CA ALA A 643 -14.18 -20.51 15.32
C ALA A 643 -12.99 -21.28 14.76
N MET A 644 -12.68 -21.12 13.47
CA MET A 644 -11.55 -21.77 12.81
C MET A 644 -10.20 -21.33 13.38
N SER A 645 -10.06 -20.04 13.70
CA SER A 645 -8.83 -19.48 14.29
C SER A 645 -8.60 -19.96 15.71
N GLY A 646 -9.65 -20.08 16.52
CA GLY A 646 -9.61 -20.57 17.91
C GLY A 646 -9.62 -22.09 18.04
N GLU A 647 -9.99 -22.80 16.97
CA GLU A 647 -10.33 -24.24 17.01
C GLU A 647 -11.40 -24.55 18.08
N ILE A 648 -12.31 -23.62 18.28
CA ILE A 648 -13.41 -23.64 19.24
C ILE A 648 -14.70 -23.40 18.47
N GLY A 649 -15.72 -24.28 18.67
CA GLY A 649 -17.01 -24.16 18.03
C GLY A 649 -17.85 -23.02 18.60
N ALA A 650 -19.02 -22.83 18.00
CA ALA A 650 -20.01 -21.88 18.46
C ALA A 650 -21.42 -22.43 18.24
N SER A 651 -22.36 -22.11 19.13
CA SER A 651 -23.80 -22.27 18.91
C SER A 651 -24.40 -20.88 18.80
N ILE A 652 -24.97 -20.57 17.64
CA ILE A 652 -25.58 -19.27 17.36
C ILE A 652 -27.07 -19.39 17.15
N ASN A 653 -27.80 -18.42 17.69
CA ASN A 653 -29.24 -18.28 17.55
C ASN A 653 -29.57 -16.89 17.06
N ILE A 654 -30.00 -16.77 15.80
CA ILE A 654 -30.36 -15.52 15.16
C ILE A 654 -31.77 -15.70 14.58
N ASN A 655 -32.68 -14.85 15.00
CA ASN A 655 -34.09 -14.96 14.63
C ASN A 655 -34.37 -14.66 13.16
N ASP A 656 -33.55 -13.80 12.55
CA ASP A 656 -33.69 -13.42 11.15
C ASP A 656 -32.49 -13.93 10.34
N HIS A 657 -32.70 -15.02 9.62
CA HIS A 657 -31.65 -15.67 8.82
C HIS A 657 -31.20 -14.84 7.62
N THR A 658 -31.97 -13.80 7.23
CA THR A 658 -31.58 -12.88 6.17
C THR A 658 -30.33 -12.06 6.54
N HIS A 659 -30.04 -11.96 7.84
CA HIS A 659 -28.91 -11.22 8.38
C HIS A 659 -27.59 -12.00 8.44
N PHE A 660 -27.55 -13.27 8.05
CA PHE A 660 -26.32 -14.09 8.12
C PHE A 660 -25.21 -13.58 7.21
N PHE A 661 -25.55 -13.16 5.99
CA PHE A 661 -24.58 -12.78 4.96
C PHE A 661 -24.65 -11.28 4.57
N SER A 662 -25.34 -10.50 5.38
CA SER A 662 -25.42 -9.05 5.17
C SER A 662 -24.08 -8.39 5.53
N GLU A 663 -23.69 -7.40 4.72
CA GLU A 663 -22.43 -6.67 4.88
C GLU A 663 -22.67 -5.23 5.36
N ASP A 664 -23.62 -5.07 6.31
CA ASP A 664 -23.80 -3.81 7.03
C ASP A 664 -22.51 -3.44 7.77
N GLN A 665 -22.26 -2.14 7.88
CA GLN A 665 -21.01 -1.60 8.39
C GLN A 665 -21.08 -1.26 9.89
N SER A 666 -19.98 -0.80 10.46
CA SER A 666 -19.88 -0.37 11.87
C SER A 666 -20.16 -1.49 12.87
N ARG A 667 -19.81 -2.74 12.51
CA ARG A 667 -20.12 -3.93 13.30
C ARG A 667 -18.89 -4.68 13.76
N TYR A 668 -18.99 -5.26 14.96
CA TYR A 668 -17.96 -6.13 15.55
C TYR A 668 -18.61 -7.37 16.18
N LEU A 669 -17.84 -8.48 16.18
CA LEU A 669 -18.06 -9.64 17.05
C LEU A 669 -17.13 -9.58 18.24
N ILE A 670 -17.66 -9.87 19.44
CA ILE A 670 -16.88 -9.95 20.65
C ILE A 670 -17.17 -11.23 21.44
N GLU A 671 -16.13 -11.84 21.95
CA GLU A 671 -16.23 -12.94 22.90
C GLU A 671 -16.13 -12.40 24.34
N VAL A 672 -17.06 -12.79 25.19
CA VAL A 672 -17.26 -12.25 26.53
C VAL A 672 -17.32 -13.37 27.55
N SER A 673 -16.48 -13.31 28.60
CA SER A 673 -16.64 -14.19 29.76
C SER A 673 -17.99 -13.93 30.43
N PRO A 674 -18.74 -14.98 30.86
CA PRO A 674 -20.03 -14.82 31.57
C PRO A 674 -19.99 -13.85 32.73
N ASN A 675 -18.85 -13.73 33.40
CA ASN A 675 -18.67 -12.82 34.56
C ASN A 675 -18.73 -11.33 34.16
N ASN A 676 -18.42 -10.99 32.91
CA ASN A 676 -18.36 -9.60 32.40
C ASN A 676 -19.66 -9.17 31.70
N GLU A 677 -20.58 -10.11 31.42
CA GLU A 677 -21.80 -9.90 30.64
C GLU A 677 -22.65 -8.72 31.17
N GLY A 678 -22.93 -8.72 32.47
CA GLY A 678 -23.76 -7.68 33.08
C GLY A 678 -23.14 -6.28 32.98
N LYS A 679 -21.82 -6.20 33.13
CA LYS A 679 -21.09 -4.92 33.01
C LYS A 679 -21.11 -4.39 31.57
N ILE A 680 -20.84 -5.25 30.59
CA ILE A 680 -20.83 -4.85 29.19
C ILE A 680 -22.22 -4.39 28.71
N LYS A 681 -23.29 -5.11 29.10
CA LYS A 681 -24.67 -4.69 28.77
C LYS A 681 -25.02 -3.32 29.35
N GLN A 682 -24.58 -3.06 30.59
CA GLN A 682 -24.83 -1.75 31.21
C GLN A 682 -24.04 -0.64 30.50
N MET A 683 -22.76 -0.88 30.18
CA MET A 683 -21.94 0.09 29.44
C MET A 683 -22.51 0.37 28.05
N ALA A 684 -23.00 -0.64 27.34
CA ALA A 684 -23.62 -0.47 26.03
C ALA A 684 -24.91 0.35 26.13
N LEU A 685 -25.74 0.11 27.16
CA LEU A 685 -26.95 0.87 27.41
C LEU A 685 -26.63 2.36 27.71
N ASP A 686 -25.65 2.61 28.57
CA ASP A 686 -25.23 3.96 28.97
C ASP A 686 -24.66 4.75 27.77
N ALA A 687 -23.94 4.07 26.87
CA ALA A 687 -23.38 4.63 25.64
C ALA A 687 -24.35 4.64 24.44
N ASN A 688 -25.56 4.12 24.61
CA ASN A 688 -26.53 3.93 23.53
C ASN A 688 -25.95 3.14 22.33
N ILE A 689 -25.24 2.04 22.63
CA ILE A 689 -24.67 1.12 21.65
C ILE A 689 -25.64 -0.04 21.41
N ALA A 690 -25.86 -0.38 20.15
CA ALA A 690 -26.58 -1.61 19.79
C ALA A 690 -25.70 -2.83 20.13
N ILE A 691 -26.20 -3.71 20.99
CA ILE A 691 -25.53 -4.95 21.39
C ILE A 691 -26.55 -6.09 21.41
N GLU A 692 -26.20 -7.21 20.80
CA GLU A 692 -27.06 -8.39 20.74
C GLU A 692 -26.27 -9.65 21.15
N LEU A 693 -26.87 -10.48 22.02
CA LEU A 693 -26.35 -11.81 22.32
C LEU A 693 -26.79 -12.77 21.20
N ILE A 694 -25.84 -13.27 20.43
CA ILE A 694 -26.12 -14.18 19.33
C ILE A 694 -25.82 -15.65 19.63
N GLY A 695 -25.11 -15.95 20.72
CA GLY A 695 -24.79 -17.34 21.03
C GLY A 695 -23.70 -17.50 22.09
N GLU A 696 -23.14 -18.69 22.09
CA GLU A 696 -22.04 -19.08 23.01
C GLU A 696 -21.05 -19.99 22.32
N THR A 697 -19.81 -20.01 22.80
CA THR A 697 -18.77 -20.90 22.31
C THR A 697 -19.03 -22.35 22.76
N THR A 698 -18.76 -23.30 21.88
CA THR A 698 -18.89 -24.73 22.09
C THR A 698 -17.57 -25.45 21.84
N LYS A 699 -17.55 -26.79 21.85
CA LYS A 699 -16.28 -27.51 21.74
C LYS A 699 -15.78 -27.64 20.29
N ASP A 700 -16.56 -28.29 19.43
CA ASP A 700 -16.02 -28.81 18.15
C ASP A 700 -16.79 -28.32 16.91
N ASP A 701 -18.05 -27.93 17.06
CA ASP A 701 -18.96 -27.65 15.94
C ASP A 701 -19.43 -26.20 15.94
N LEU A 702 -19.56 -25.62 14.75
CA LEU A 702 -20.40 -24.45 14.51
C LEU A 702 -21.85 -24.95 14.30
N ILE A 703 -22.70 -24.61 15.24
CA ILE A 703 -24.12 -24.97 15.30
C ILE A 703 -24.93 -23.70 14.99
N ILE A 704 -25.83 -23.77 14.03
CA ILE A 704 -26.84 -22.76 13.77
C ILE A 704 -28.16 -23.37 14.20
N GLU A 705 -28.76 -22.85 15.28
CA GLU A 705 -29.98 -23.39 15.87
C GLU A 705 -31.10 -23.51 14.82
N ASP A 706 -31.85 -24.60 14.85
CA ASP A 706 -32.92 -24.94 13.90
C ASP A 706 -32.53 -25.10 12.42
N ILE A 707 -31.23 -24.96 12.07
CA ILE A 707 -30.72 -25.06 10.70
C ILE A 707 -29.80 -26.25 10.52
N GLY A 708 -28.75 -26.37 11.35
CA GLY A 708 -27.77 -27.44 11.22
C GLY A 708 -26.43 -27.16 11.88
N GLN A 709 -25.47 -28.03 11.63
CA GLN A 709 -24.13 -27.91 12.18
C GLN A 709 -23.06 -28.37 11.22
N ILE A 710 -21.85 -27.88 11.42
CA ILE A 710 -20.65 -28.31 10.71
C ILE A 710 -19.45 -28.26 11.66
N SER A 711 -18.56 -29.25 11.59
CA SER A 711 -17.37 -29.22 12.42
C SER A 711 -16.40 -28.10 12.02
N VAL A 712 -15.81 -27.41 12.98
CA VAL A 712 -14.80 -26.38 12.78
C VAL A 712 -13.62 -26.92 11.97
N GLN A 713 -13.24 -28.19 12.18
CA GLN A 713 -12.19 -28.82 11.41
C GLN A 713 -12.53 -28.93 9.92
N ASN A 714 -13.78 -29.25 9.58
CA ASN A 714 -14.21 -29.32 8.18
C ASN A 714 -14.22 -27.93 7.52
N LEU A 715 -14.66 -26.89 8.24
CA LEU A 715 -14.58 -25.50 7.77
C LEU A 715 -13.12 -25.10 7.48
N LYS A 716 -12.21 -25.38 8.43
CA LYS A 716 -10.79 -25.09 8.30
C LYS A 716 -10.15 -25.81 7.11
N LEU A 717 -10.44 -27.09 6.92
CA LEU A 717 -9.96 -27.84 5.75
C LEU A 717 -10.46 -27.26 4.44
N LYS A 718 -11.69 -26.80 4.37
CA LYS A 718 -12.25 -26.15 3.18
C LYS A 718 -11.58 -24.80 2.92
N SER A 719 -11.44 -23.99 3.95
CA SER A 719 -10.77 -22.69 3.89
C SER A 719 -9.32 -22.80 3.43
N GLU A 720 -8.56 -23.77 3.92
CA GLU A 720 -7.13 -23.94 3.62
C GLU A 720 -6.86 -24.69 2.30
N SER A 721 -7.86 -25.24 1.64
CA SER A 721 -7.65 -26.16 0.50
C SER A 721 -7.48 -25.48 -0.85
N TRP A 722 -8.04 -24.30 -1.05
CA TRP A 722 -8.11 -23.68 -2.38
C TRP A 722 -6.72 -23.35 -2.95
N PHE A 723 -5.91 -22.56 -2.26
CA PHE A 723 -4.58 -22.15 -2.75
C PHE A 723 -3.66 -23.35 -3.04
N PRO A 724 -3.49 -24.34 -2.15
CA PRO A 724 -2.67 -25.52 -2.47
C PRO A 724 -3.16 -26.31 -3.67
N ASN A 725 -4.48 -26.36 -3.92
CA ASN A 725 -5.02 -27.05 -5.09
C ASN A 725 -4.86 -26.25 -6.38
N PHE A 726 -5.04 -24.92 -6.30
CA PHE A 726 -4.89 -24.01 -7.43
C PHE A 726 -3.44 -23.93 -7.92
N THR A 727 -2.48 -23.93 -7.01
CA THR A 727 -1.06 -23.72 -7.32
C THR A 727 -0.32 -25.00 -7.69
N LYS A 728 -0.86 -26.21 -7.43
CA LYS A 728 -0.34 -27.49 -7.95
C LYS A 728 -0.43 -27.52 -9.47
#